data_94b93fc9d8975ab38e769759b0df9d07
#
_entry.id   94b93fc9d8975ab38e769759b0df9d07
#
_cell.length_a   1.000
_cell.length_b   1.000
_cell.length_c   1.000
_cell.angle_alpha   90.00
_cell.angle_beta   90.00
_cell.angle_gamma   90.00
#
_symmetry.space_group_name_H-M   'P 1'
#
loop_
_entity.id
_entity.type
_entity.pdbx_description
1 polymer ?
#
loop_
_entity_poly.entity_id
_entity_poly.type
_entity_poly.pdbx_seq_one_letter_code
_entity_poly.pdbx_strand_id
1 'polypeptide(L)'
;DFDFRYNHDITIRQHTREHVCDMVCEYAEVLKDCYLIKPNVPFDVFIFEKPNVNRLSDGSLTKDGIHMLIGMQIDHVMQTLIRDKMLTKMQEIWDLPLINTWESVLDEGISKGKTNWQLFGSRKPGNEAYELTHHYIMTIDPEDGQYRMDEIEVVNFDMKKNFAKLSVQYENNPVFDLNPKIIDEYNKRLGNKGTKIRKASSKIKMNLIVEDDEERSEEEFVSINDITDKETLDKAVNLFLKSLKPNEYEIKETHHFAEALPEKYYAPGSHMLNRQVAFALKHTDERLFLSWVLLRSKATDFDYNSIPELYGIWKKFHKSNQDGFKVTRKSIMYWIRKDNFEEYEKIKKNTIDYFLEKYFETGAEYDAAMVLKQMYKDRYVCVSYDKKGIWYRFVNHRWIMDRGLTLRSAISEDLYLLLNEKSDQLAKEMIEYQNEDDRNVFLQKKSKLISELSIKLKRTNDKNNIMREAAEIFYDNEFIRNMDTNKYLMCFNNGVVDFTNKVFREGYPEDYITKSTKINYTPYDESNEEFKKTLNEIEIFMQKLFPIPDLNRYMKDHLASCLIGANKNQTFNVYHGSGSNGKSIIADLMSVTLGEYKGTVPITLVTDVRGKIGGTSDEVLKLKGVRYAVMQEPSKGVKLNEGIMKELTGGDPIQARGLYSESEIFDPQFSLVVCTNNLFDIESNDDGTWRRIRKCDFLSKFVDEGETYNDETKYVYVKDKSLKDKLPELAPVFASMLVKRAFETDGIVEDCETVLNASNKYRKGQDHIAAFVSEKVMKTGINKDRVKKTELLLDFKKWFEETQGSRKGPKGEELYDYMNKKFGQCKTTGWHGVKIIYPEEEDDDVMAEL
;
A
#
# COMPACT_ATOMS: atom_id res chain seq x y z
N ASP A 1 10.96 -30.37 -6.86
CA ASP A 1 11.28 -29.31 -7.82
C ASP A 1 12.43 -29.81 -8.71
N PHE A 2 12.22 -29.76 -10.02
CA PHE A 2 13.18 -30.19 -11.03
C PHE A 2 13.58 -28.99 -11.88
N ASP A 3 14.86 -28.61 -11.91
CA ASP A 3 15.46 -27.55 -12.73
C ASP A 3 16.32 -28.17 -13.85
N PHE A 4 15.72 -28.40 -15.00
CA PHE A 4 16.41 -28.90 -16.17
C PHE A 4 17.13 -27.78 -16.90
N ARG A 5 18.40 -28.03 -17.27
CA ARG A 5 19.22 -27.13 -18.08
C ARG A 5 19.75 -27.83 -19.29
N TYR A 6 19.54 -27.19 -20.44
CA TYR A 6 19.90 -27.71 -21.75
C TYR A 6 20.76 -26.70 -22.50
N ASN A 7 21.43 -27.14 -23.55
CA ASN A 7 22.08 -26.23 -24.50
C ASN A 7 21.05 -25.27 -25.10
N HIS A 8 21.48 -24.05 -25.42
CA HIS A 8 20.59 -22.97 -25.89
C HIS A 8 19.92 -23.27 -27.27
N ASP A 9 20.42 -24.19 -28.05
CA ASP A 9 19.84 -24.66 -29.31
C ASP A 9 18.56 -25.49 -29.13
N ILE A 10 18.32 -26.01 -27.93
CA ILE A 10 17.10 -26.76 -27.61
C ILE A 10 15.95 -25.75 -27.42
N THR A 11 14.94 -25.87 -28.28
CA THR A 11 13.80 -24.91 -28.37
C THR A 11 12.46 -25.50 -27.92
N ILE A 12 12.43 -26.83 -27.67
CA ILE A 12 11.23 -27.58 -27.29
C ILE A 12 11.50 -28.38 -26.02
N ARG A 13 10.42 -28.69 -25.29
CA ARG A 13 10.48 -29.55 -24.11
C ARG A 13 11.05 -30.93 -24.46
N GLN A 14 11.94 -31.43 -23.61
CA GLN A 14 12.62 -32.73 -23.83
C GLN A 14 11.98 -33.87 -23.03
N HIS A 15 11.39 -33.57 -21.86
CA HIS A 15 10.65 -34.60 -21.12
C HIS A 15 9.21 -34.73 -21.66
N THR A 16 8.67 -35.92 -21.54
CA THR A 16 7.33 -36.31 -22.02
C THR A 16 6.43 -36.62 -20.82
N ARG A 17 5.13 -36.82 -21.08
CA ARG A 17 4.19 -37.34 -20.08
C ARG A 17 4.65 -38.69 -19.48
N GLU A 18 5.26 -39.58 -20.27
CA GLU A 18 5.79 -40.86 -19.79
C GLU A 18 6.89 -40.65 -18.75
N HIS A 19 7.82 -39.71 -18.98
CA HIS A 19 8.83 -39.32 -17.98
C HIS A 19 8.19 -38.85 -16.67
N VAL A 20 7.11 -38.08 -16.76
CA VAL A 20 6.36 -37.59 -15.57
C VAL A 20 5.73 -38.77 -14.83
N CYS A 21 5.08 -39.70 -15.55
CA CYS A 21 4.48 -40.91 -14.94
C CYS A 21 5.54 -41.78 -14.25
N ASP A 22 6.67 -42.04 -14.90
CA ASP A 22 7.78 -42.81 -14.32
C ASP A 22 8.29 -42.16 -13.04
N MET A 23 8.42 -40.82 -13.04
CA MET A 23 8.84 -40.06 -11.87
C MET A 23 7.85 -40.19 -10.72
N VAL A 24 6.56 -40.07 -10.96
CA VAL A 24 5.51 -40.24 -9.94
C VAL A 24 5.55 -41.63 -9.35
N CYS A 25 5.71 -42.66 -10.20
CA CYS A 25 5.81 -44.05 -9.76
C CYS A 25 7.06 -44.29 -8.88
N GLU A 26 8.21 -43.77 -9.27
CA GLU A 26 9.44 -43.93 -8.47
C GLU A 26 9.38 -43.22 -7.12
N TYR A 27 8.79 -42.00 -7.08
CA TYR A 27 8.53 -41.35 -5.82
C TYR A 27 7.57 -42.16 -4.95
N ALA A 28 6.51 -42.74 -5.54
CA ALA A 28 5.58 -43.58 -4.83
C ALA A 28 6.26 -44.81 -4.21
N GLU A 29 7.14 -45.51 -4.95
CA GLU A 29 7.91 -46.63 -4.40
C GLU A 29 8.85 -46.20 -3.26
N VAL A 30 9.53 -45.05 -3.39
CA VAL A 30 10.38 -44.54 -2.30
C VAL A 30 9.54 -44.16 -1.09
N LEU A 31 8.33 -43.59 -1.30
CA LEU A 31 7.40 -43.28 -0.21
C LEU A 31 6.91 -44.57 0.50
N LYS A 32 6.61 -45.64 -0.21
CA LYS A 32 6.23 -46.94 0.35
C LYS A 32 7.37 -47.55 1.21
N ASP A 33 8.61 -47.34 0.79
CA ASP A 33 9.77 -47.74 1.60
C ASP A 33 9.91 -46.93 2.90
N CYS A 34 9.46 -45.67 2.87
CA CYS A 34 9.60 -44.72 4.00
C CYS A 34 8.40 -44.70 4.95
N TYR A 35 7.20 -44.98 4.46
CA TYR A 35 5.94 -44.88 5.20
C TYR A 35 5.07 -46.12 5.13
N LEU A 36 4.26 -46.34 6.16
CA LEU A 36 3.20 -47.34 6.18
C LEU A 36 1.93 -46.70 5.57
N ILE A 37 1.87 -46.65 4.24
CA ILE A 37 0.74 -46.08 3.53
C ILE A 37 -0.45 -47.07 3.66
N LYS A 38 -1.57 -46.56 4.20
CA LYS A 38 -2.77 -47.37 4.47
C LYS A 38 -3.54 -47.60 3.17
N PRO A 39 -3.95 -48.87 2.89
CA PRO A 39 -4.85 -49.17 1.76
C PRO A 39 -6.12 -48.27 1.84
N ASN A 40 -6.64 -47.86 0.71
CA ASN A 40 -7.85 -47.02 0.58
C ASN A 40 -7.76 -45.57 1.17
N VAL A 41 -6.59 -45.13 1.57
CA VAL A 41 -6.36 -43.71 1.89
C VAL A 41 -5.70 -43.04 0.70
N PRO A 42 -6.45 -42.30 -0.15
CA PRO A 42 -5.90 -41.68 -1.33
C PRO A 42 -5.08 -40.43 -0.96
N PHE A 43 -4.10 -40.12 -1.80
CA PHE A 43 -3.43 -38.80 -1.77
C PHE A 43 -3.27 -38.27 -3.19
N ASP A 44 -3.35 -36.98 -3.35
CA ASP A 44 -3.24 -36.30 -4.64
C ASP A 44 -1.76 -36.13 -5.03
N VAL A 45 -1.45 -36.21 -6.33
CA VAL A 45 -0.16 -35.77 -6.90
C VAL A 45 -0.43 -34.77 -8.00
N PHE A 46 0.06 -33.55 -7.84
CA PHE A 46 -0.12 -32.46 -8.79
C PHE A 46 1.19 -32.16 -9.50
N ILE A 47 1.16 -32.06 -10.83
CA ILE A 47 2.30 -31.69 -11.66
C ILE A 47 2.06 -30.33 -12.28
N PHE A 48 3.03 -29.47 -12.14
CA PHE A 48 2.99 -28.14 -12.72
C PHE A 48 4.18 -27.94 -13.66
N GLU A 49 3.89 -27.44 -14.84
CA GLU A 49 4.86 -27.15 -15.87
C GLU A 49 4.60 -25.78 -16.46
N LYS A 50 5.62 -25.16 -17.03
CA LYS A 50 5.41 -23.92 -17.79
C LYS A 50 4.90 -24.24 -19.20
N PRO A 51 4.11 -23.35 -19.83
CA PRO A 51 3.68 -23.55 -21.23
C PRO A 51 4.84 -23.75 -22.20
N ASN A 52 5.93 -23.01 -22.02
CA ASN A 52 7.10 -23.05 -22.89
C ASN A 52 8.41 -23.22 -22.11
N VAL A 53 9.44 -23.74 -22.81
CA VAL A 53 10.81 -23.71 -22.27
C VAL A 53 11.34 -22.28 -22.22
N ASN A 54 12.12 -21.97 -21.20
CA ASN A 54 12.67 -20.63 -20.99
C ASN A 54 14.09 -20.52 -21.57
N ARG A 55 14.19 -19.90 -22.75
CA ARG A 55 15.48 -19.60 -23.38
C ARG A 55 16.02 -18.28 -22.82
N LEU A 56 17.19 -18.30 -22.18
CA LEU A 56 17.80 -17.11 -21.63
C LEU A 56 18.23 -16.13 -22.72
N SER A 57 17.93 -14.86 -22.52
CA SER A 57 18.19 -13.80 -23.52
C SER A 57 19.68 -13.55 -23.79
N ASP A 58 20.56 -13.99 -22.88
CA ASP A 58 22.02 -13.94 -23.04
C ASP A 58 22.58 -15.06 -23.93
N GLY A 59 21.73 -15.96 -24.43
CA GLY A 59 22.15 -17.07 -25.29
C GLY A 59 22.91 -18.19 -24.56
N SER A 60 22.95 -18.22 -23.22
CA SER A 60 23.77 -19.16 -22.46
C SER A 60 23.17 -20.55 -22.38
N LEU A 61 21.87 -20.66 -22.13
CA LEU A 61 21.20 -21.96 -21.97
C LEU A 61 19.67 -21.86 -22.11
N THR A 62 19.01 -23.02 -22.26
CA THR A 62 17.58 -23.21 -22.16
C THR A 62 17.25 -23.89 -20.82
N LYS A 63 16.24 -23.36 -20.10
CA LYS A 63 15.73 -23.92 -18.86
C LYS A 63 14.33 -24.49 -19.05
N ASP A 64 14.06 -25.59 -18.40
CA ASP A 64 12.72 -26.12 -18.22
C ASP A 64 12.61 -26.67 -16.81
N GLY A 65 11.43 -27.04 -16.35
CA GLY A 65 11.27 -27.58 -15.01
C GLY A 65 9.89 -28.10 -14.71
N ILE A 66 9.85 -29.01 -13.73
CA ILE A 66 8.63 -29.59 -13.20
C ILE A 66 8.54 -29.27 -11.70
N HIS A 67 7.38 -28.76 -11.27
CA HIS A 67 7.00 -28.74 -9.87
C HIS A 67 6.06 -29.91 -9.60
N MET A 68 6.44 -30.82 -8.73
CA MET A 68 5.61 -31.95 -8.31
C MET A 68 5.23 -31.76 -6.85
N LEU A 69 3.93 -31.69 -6.57
CA LEU A 69 3.38 -31.60 -5.24
C LEU A 69 2.68 -32.92 -4.88
N ILE A 70 3.23 -33.62 -3.89
CA ILE A 70 2.66 -34.84 -3.36
C ILE A 70 1.85 -34.52 -2.11
N GLY A 71 0.56 -34.80 -2.12
CA GLY A 71 -0.42 -34.48 -1.08
C GLY A 71 -0.29 -35.35 0.16
N MET A 72 0.86 -35.30 0.85
CA MET A 72 1.15 -35.96 2.11
C MET A 72 1.83 -35.01 3.08
N GLN A 73 1.62 -35.14 4.37
CA GLN A 73 2.33 -34.37 5.37
C GLN A 73 3.68 -35.04 5.70
N ILE A 74 4.77 -34.39 5.35
CA ILE A 74 6.14 -34.91 5.50
C ILE A 74 7.05 -33.81 6.04
N ASP A 75 7.85 -34.12 7.06
CA ASP A 75 8.85 -33.20 7.60
C ASP A 75 10.10 -33.07 6.71
N HIS A 76 10.89 -32.01 6.92
CA HIS A 76 12.09 -31.75 6.10
C HIS A 76 13.21 -32.78 6.25
N VAL A 77 13.26 -33.55 7.35
CA VAL A 77 14.24 -34.60 7.53
C VAL A 77 13.93 -35.73 6.56
N MET A 78 12.65 -36.12 6.48
CA MET A 78 12.17 -37.12 5.54
C MET A 78 12.24 -36.66 4.10
N GLN A 79 11.90 -35.39 3.80
CA GLN A 79 12.06 -34.85 2.45
C GLN A 79 13.50 -34.92 1.95
N THR A 80 14.46 -34.60 2.83
CA THR A 80 15.91 -34.77 2.48
C THR A 80 16.29 -36.21 2.28
N LEU A 81 15.76 -37.12 3.10
CA LEU A 81 16.04 -38.56 2.97
C LEU A 81 15.45 -39.14 1.68
N ILE A 82 14.21 -38.78 1.35
CA ILE A 82 13.54 -39.17 0.11
C ILE A 82 14.33 -38.65 -1.09
N ARG A 83 14.75 -37.34 -1.06
CA ARG A 83 15.59 -36.78 -2.12
C ARG A 83 16.87 -37.56 -2.35
N ASP A 84 17.58 -37.93 -1.28
CA ASP A 84 18.82 -38.66 -1.41
C ASP A 84 18.60 -40.06 -2.01
N LYS A 85 17.51 -40.75 -1.65
CA LYS A 85 17.09 -42.01 -2.26
C LYS A 85 16.75 -41.86 -3.75
N MET A 86 16.04 -40.76 -4.11
CA MET A 86 15.70 -40.45 -5.49
C MET A 86 16.95 -40.17 -6.34
N LEU A 87 17.93 -39.43 -5.82
CA LEU A 87 19.18 -39.15 -6.54
C LEU A 87 19.95 -40.42 -6.97
N THR A 88 19.86 -41.49 -6.20
CA THR A 88 20.50 -42.73 -6.56
C THR A 88 19.82 -43.46 -7.73
N LYS A 89 18.55 -43.17 -8.00
CA LYS A 89 17.74 -43.78 -9.06
C LYS A 89 17.66 -42.94 -10.33
N MET A 90 17.81 -41.63 -10.22
CA MET A 90 17.51 -40.67 -11.31
C MET A 90 18.28 -40.90 -12.59
N GLN A 91 19.56 -41.30 -12.51
CA GLN A 91 20.40 -41.56 -13.67
C GLN A 91 19.97 -42.84 -14.46
N GLU A 92 19.25 -43.75 -13.81
CA GLU A 92 18.76 -44.97 -14.41
C GLU A 92 17.37 -44.79 -15.06
N ILE A 93 16.61 -43.81 -14.63
CA ILE A 93 15.22 -43.60 -15.03
C ILE A 93 15.11 -42.74 -16.30
N TRP A 94 15.90 -41.65 -16.41
CA TRP A 94 15.75 -40.65 -17.49
C TRP A 94 17.04 -40.44 -18.29
N ASP A 95 16.93 -40.59 -19.59
CA ASP A 95 17.97 -40.22 -20.55
C ASP A 95 17.61 -38.89 -21.22
N LEU A 96 17.88 -37.79 -20.52
CA LEU A 96 17.65 -36.42 -21.00
C LEU A 96 18.98 -35.73 -21.34
N PRO A 97 19.04 -34.87 -22.39
CA PRO A 97 20.25 -34.17 -22.81
C PRO A 97 20.62 -33.00 -21.87
N LEU A 98 20.75 -33.29 -20.59
CA LEU A 98 21.02 -32.31 -19.54
C LEU A 98 22.48 -31.86 -19.57
N ILE A 99 22.68 -30.55 -19.28
CA ILE A 99 24.02 -29.98 -19.05
C ILE A 99 24.33 -29.79 -17.56
N ASN A 100 23.35 -29.97 -16.68
CA ASN A 100 23.51 -29.90 -15.23
C ASN A 100 23.41 -31.32 -14.62
N THR A 101 23.99 -31.49 -13.44
CA THR A 101 23.98 -32.76 -12.71
C THR A 101 22.65 -33.02 -12.04
N TRP A 102 22.32 -34.28 -11.76
CA TRP A 102 21.07 -34.66 -11.07
C TRP A 102 20.95 -34.06 -9.68
N GLU A 103 22.06 -33.82 -8.97
CA GLU A 103 22.06 -33.05 -7.71
C GLU A 103 21.57 -31.61 -7.88
N SER A 104 21.85 -31.01 -9.04
CA SER A 104 21.40 -29.66 -9.40
C SER A 104 20.00 -29.64 -10.02
N VAL A 105 19.54 -30.74 -10.61
CA VAL A 105 18.17 -30.92 -11.12
C VAL A 105 17.19 -30.97 -9.95
N LEU A 106 17.46 -31.80 -8.93
CA LEU A 106 16.63 -31.90 -7.73
C LEU A 106 17.00 -30.84 -6.70
N ASP A 107 16.23 -29.78 -6.61
CA ASP A 107 16.50 -28.63 -5.72
C ASP A 107 16.58 -29.05 -4.24
N GLU A 108 17.77 -28.97 -3.67
CA GLU A 108 18.04 -29.27 -2.27
C GLU A 108 17.40 -28.22 -1.33
N GLY A 109 17.27 -26.98 -1.78
CA GLY A 109 16.72 -25.88 -0.97
C GLY A 109 15.28 -26.13 -0.54
N ILE A 110 14.48 -26.73 -1.41
CA ILE A 110 13.08 -27.10 -1.12
C ILE A 110 13.05 -28.20 -0.06
N SER A 111 13.80 -29.29 -0.25
CA SER A 111 13.84 -30.41 0.69
C SER A 111 14.34 -30.04 2.08
N LYS A 112 15.22 -29.05 2.20
CA LYS A 112 15.73 -28.52 3.47
C LYS A 112 14.84 -27.43 4.09
N GLY A 113 13.78 -27.02 3.41
CA GLY A 113 12.91 -25.93 3.85
C GLY A 113 13.60 -24.56 3.92
N LYS A 114 14.69 -24.37 3.17
CA LYS A 114 15.44 -23.10 3.14
C LYS A 114 14.93 -22.11 2.10
N THR A 115 14.21 -22.60 1.12
CA THR A 115 13.68 -21.82 0.01
C THR A 115 12.15 -21.86 0.03
N ASN A 116 11.51 -20.71 -0.09
CA ASN A 116 10.07 -20.66 -0.24
C ASN A 116 9.70 -21.14 -1.65
N TRP A 117 8.79 -22.10 -1.72
CA TRP A 117 8.26 -22.56 -2.99
C TRP A 117 7.28 -21.58 -3.58
N GLN A 118 7.31 -21.40 -4.88
CA GLN A 118 6.45 -20.48 -5.58
C GLN A 118 5.00 -21.01 -5.56
N LEU A 119 4.07 -20.20 -5.07
CA LEU A 119 2.66 -20.57 -5.04
C LEU A 119 2.12 -20.69 -6.47
N PHE A 120 1.21 -21.67 -6.69
CA PHE A 120 0.52 -21.87 -7.97
C PHE A 120 -0.06 -20.55 -8.52
N GLY A 121 0.13 -20.31 -9.83
CA GLY A 121 -0.31 -19.09 -10.51
C GLY A 121 0.58 -17.86 -10.32
N SER A 122 1.55 -17.89 -9.40
CA SER A 122 2.54 -16.82 -9.28
C SER A 122 3.67 -16.98 -10.29
N ARG A 123 4.33 -15.87 -10.67
CA ARG A 123 5.46 -15.89 -11.61
C ARG A 123 6.57 -14.92 -11.21
N LYS A 124 7.80 -15.26 -11.52
CA LYS A 124 8.92 -14.31 -11.45
C LYS A 124 8.79 -13.30 -12.59
N PRO A 125 9.21 -12.02 -12.40
CA PRO A 125 9.20 -11.03 -13.47
C PRO A 125 9.88 -11.54 -14.74
N GLY A 126 9.24 -11.37 -15.91
CA GLY A 126 9.75 -11.83 -17.20
C GLY A 126 9.63 -13.33 -17.49
N ASN A 127 9.04 -14.13 -16.58
CA ASN A 127 8.82 -15.56 -16.77
C ASN A 127 7.34 -15.91 -16.85
N GLU A 128 7.02 -17.04 -17.46
CA GLU A 128 5.69 -17.63 -17.45
C GLU A 128 5.37 -18.25 -16.08
N ALA A 129 4.08 -18.31 -15.75
CA ALA A 129 3.61 -19.03 -14.57
C ALA A 129 3.63 -20.55 -14.82
N TYR A 130 3.73 -21.32 -13.74
CA TYR A 130 3.49 -22.76 -13.80
C TYR A 130 1.99 -23.01 -13.90
N GLU A 131 1.58 -23.90 -14.79
CA GLU A 131 0.21 -24.36 -14.99
C GLU A 131 0.07 -25.79 -14.46
N LEU A 132 -1.10 -26.17 -13.98
CA LEU A 132 -1.40 -27.54 -13.59
C LEU A 132 -1.57 -28.37 -14.87
N THR A 133 -0.63 -29.28 -15.14
CA THR A 133 -0.63 -30.11 -16.36
C THR A 133 -1.14 -31.52 -16.12
N HIS A 134 -0.85 -32.10 -14.92
CA HIS A 134 -1.35 -33.42 -14.58
C HIS A 134 -1.82 -33.45 -13.12
N HIS A 135 -2.86 -34.26 -12.89
CA HIS A 135 -3.38 -34.57 -11.56
C HIS A 135 -3.62 -36.06 -11.43
N TYR A 136 -2.91 -36.70 -10.51
CA TYR A 136 -3.06 -38.10 -10.20
C TYR A 136 -3.60 -38.30 -8.79
N ILE A 137 -4.46 -39.33 -8.63
CA ILE A 137 -4.87 -39.82 -7.31
C ILE A 137 -4.16 -41.18 -7.12
N MET A 138 -3.34 -41.24 -6.07
CA MET A 138 -2.60 -42.42 -5.72
C MET A 138 -3.36 -43.18 -4.61
N THR A 139 -3.53 -44.50 -4.83
CA THR A 139 -4.09 -45.42 -3.83
C THR A 139 -3.26 -46.68 -3.79
N ILE A 140 -3.26 -47.39 -2.67
CA ILE A 140 -2.70 -48.74 -2.58
C ILE A 140 -3.82 -49.76 -2.68
N ASP A 141 -3.71 -50.69 -3.59
CA ASP A 141 -4.63 -51.80 -3.71
C ASP A 141 -4.48 -52.74 -2.49
N PRO A 142 -5.55 -53.04 -1.77
CA PRO A 142 -5.51 -53.87 -0.59
C PRO A 142 -5.20 -55.37 -0.92
N GLU A 143 -5.42 -55.85 -2.15
CA GLU A 143 -5.24 -57.20 -2.54
C GLU A 143 -3.78 -57.56 -2.89
N ASP A 144 -3.09 -56.69 -3.65
CA ASP A 144 -1.72 -56.91 -4.12
C ASP A 144 -0.69 -55.96 -3.50
N GLY A 145 -1.15 -54.94 -2.77
CA GLY A 145 -0.29 -53.96 -2.13
C GLY A 145 0.46 -53.04 -3.09
N GLN A 146 0.05 -52.99 -4.35
CA GLN A 146 0.66 -52.14 -5.37
C GLN A 146 -0.07 -50.79 -5.45
N TYR A 147 0.63 -49.79 -5.98
CA TYR A 147 0.00 -48.52 -6.24
C TYR A 147 -0.93 -48.59 -7.45
N ARG A 148 -2.07 -47.96 -7.32
CA ARG A 148 -2.92 -47.53 -8.43
C ARG A 148 -2.78 -46.04 -8.60
N MET A 149 -2.56 -45.61 -9.83
CA MET A 149 -2.43 -44.19 -10.22
C MET A 149 -3.56 -43.86 -11.20
N ASP A 150 -4.57 -43.17 -10.69
CA ASP A 150 -5.72 -42.71 -11.48
C ASP A 150 -5.48 -41.25 -11.92
N GLU A 151 -5.42 -41.04 -13.23
CA GLU A 151 -5.28 -39.70 -13.80
C GLU A 151 -6.63 -39.01 -13.87
N ILE A 152 -6.70 -37.81 -13.30
CA ILE A 152 -7.87 -36.95 -13.35
C ILE A 152 -7.62 -35.86 -14.39
N GLU A 153 -8.51 -35.72 -15.34
CA GLU A 153 -8.41 -34.65 -16.32
C GLU A 153 -8.39 -33.27 -15.62
N VAL A 154 -7.38 -32.49 -15.89
CA VAL A 154 -7.15 -31.18 -15.23
C VAL A 154 -8.33 -30.22 -15.42
N VAL A 155 -9.05 -30.32 -16.54
CA VAL A 155 -10.26 -29.57 -16.83
C VAL A 155 -11.38 -29.82 -15.80
N ASN A 156 -11.38 -30.98 -15.17
CA ASN A 156 -12.34 -31.36 -14.12
C ASN A 156 -11.94 -30.92 -12.72
N PHE A 157 -10.75 -30.33 -12.55
CA PHE A 157 -10.29 -29.82 -11.26
C PHE A 157 -11.00 -28.50 -10.93
N ASP A 158 -11.93 -28.54 -9.97
CA ASP A 158 -12.63 -27.34 -9.50
C ASP A 158 -11.67 -26.42 -8.71
N MET A 159 -11.04 -25.49 -9.44
CA MET A 159 -10.07 -24.54 -8.92
C MET A 159 -10.61 -23.71 -7.76
N LYS A 160 -11.89 -23.34 -7.78
CA LYS A 160 -12.51 -22.51 -6.73
C LYS A 160 -12.64 -23.25 -5.40
N LYS A 161 -12.96 -24.54 -5.44
CA LYS A 161 -13.11 -25.37 -4.25
C LYS A 161 -11.80 -25.94 -3.75
N ASN A 162 -10.87 -26.26 -4.64
CA ASN A 162 -9.71 -27.08 -4.32
C ASN A 162 -8.37 -26.31 -4.40
N PHE A 163 -8.39 -24.98 -4.60
CA PHE A 163 -7.15 -24.18 -4.71
C PHE A 163 -6.20 -24.39 -3.54
N ALA A 164 -6.71 -24.56 -2.31
CA ALA A 164 -5.89 -24.81 -1.12
C ALA A 164 -5.06 -26.09 -1.22
N LYS A 165 -5.52 -27.13 -1.94
CA LYS A 165 -4.79 -28.38 -2.16
C LYS A 165 -3.50 -28.18 -2.96
N LEU A 166 -3.39 -27.09 -3.74
CA LEU A 166 -2.22 -26.76 -4.54
C LEU A 166 -1.12 -26.04 -3.73
N SER A 167 -1.30 -25.95 -2.41
CA SER A 167 -0.32 -25.39 -1.49
C SER A 167 0.44 -26.49 -0.76
N VAL A 168 1.77 -26.32 -0.61
CA VAL A 168 2.62 -27.20 0.22
C VAL A 168 2.26 -27.15 1.71
N GLN A 169 1.41 -26.21 2.14
CA GLN A 169 0.95 -26.03 3.53
C GLN A 169 -0.51 -26.47 3.71
N TYR A 170 -1.05 -27.30 2.82
CA TYR A 170 -2.40 -27.79 2.96
C TYR A 170 -2.51 -28.79 4.12
N GLU A 171 -3.14 -28.38 5.21
CA GLU A 171 -3.17 -29.13 6.49
C GLU A 171 -4.04 -30.40 6.46
N ASN A 172 -4.94 -30.52 5.47
CA ASN A 172 -5.84 -31.69 5.37
C ASN A 172 -5.23 -32.85 4.54
N ASN A 173 -3.97 -32.76 4.17
CA ASN A 173 -3.28 -33.90 3.56
C ASN A 173 -3.12 -35.05 4.56
N PRO A 174 -3.21 -36.33 4.13
CA PRO A 174 -3.06 -37.49 5.02
C PRO A 174 -1.66 -37.54 5.65
N VAL A 175 -1.61 -38.04 6.87
CA VAL A 175 -0.40 -38.36 7.64
C VAL A 175 -0.28 -39.86 7.72
N PHE A 176 0.91 -40.39 7.44
CA PHE A 176 1.21 -41.81 7.52
C PHE A 176 2.34 -42.09 8.52
N ASP A 177 2.28 -43.22 9.20
CA ASP A 177 3.31 -43.65 10.14
C ASP A 177 4.61 -44.05 9.39
N LEU A 178 5.77 -43.78 9.98
CA LEU A 178 7.05 -44.14 9.41
C LEU A 178 7.17 -45.67 9.35
N ASN A 179 7.75 -46.20 8.24
CA ASN A 179 8.10 -47.57 8.14
C ASN A 179 9.22 -47.92 9.17
N PRO A 180 9.07 -48.97 10.00
CA PRO A 180 10.09 -49.35 10.99
C PRO A 180 11.50 -49.48 10.43
N LYS A 181 11.65 -49.86 9.17
CA LYS A 181 12.95 -50.01 8.50
C LYS A 181 13.73 -48.70 8.34
N ILE A 182 13.04 -47.57 8.33
CA ILE A 182 13.65 -46.24 8.12
C ILE A 182 13.87 -45.46 9.42
N ILE A 183 13.30 -45.91 10.54
CA ILE A 183 13.30 -45.18 11.81
C ILE A 183 14.73 -44.92 12.29
N ASP A 184 15.63 -45.89 12.18
CA ASP A 184 17.02 -45.71 12.61
C ASP A 184 17.76 -44.69 11.74
N GLU A 185 17.56 -44.70 10.44
CA GLU A 185 18.16 -43.72 9.53
C GLU A 185 17.55 -42.34 9.74
N TYR A 186 16.26 -42.26 9.94
CA TYR A 186 15.53 -41.02 10.29
C TYR A 186 16.05 -40.44 11.61
N ASN A 187 16.13 -41.25 12.68
CA ASN A 187 16.63 -40.83 13.98
C ASN A 187 18.10 -40.42 13.93
N LYS A 188 18.93 -41.08 13.14
CA LYS A 188 20.33 -40.70 12.93
C LYS A 188 20.46 -39.36 12.25
N ARG A 189 19.59 -39.02 11.29
CA ARG A 189 19.54 -37.70 10.64
C ARG A 189 18.95 -36.64 11.54
N LEU A 190 17.90 -36.98 12.28
CA LEU A 190 17.30 -36.12 13.30
C LEU A 190 18.33 -35.87 14.41
N GLY A 191 19.04 -36.89 14.90
CA GLY A 191 20.10 -36.77 15.92
C GLY A 191 21.32 -36.01 15.45
N ASN A 192 21.70 -36.07 14.17
CA ASN A 192 22.76 -35.22 13.61
C ASN A 192 22.37 -33.72 13.52
N LYS A 193 21.10 -33.42 13.43
CA LYS A 193 20.61 -32.04 13.66
C LYS A 193 20.64 -31.66 15.17
N GLY A 194 20.34 -32.61 16.05
CA GLY A 194 20.43 -32.45 17.52
C GLY A 194 21.86 -32.45 18.05
N THR A 195 22.81 -33.18 17.45
CA THR A 195 24.20 -33.23 17.93
C THR A 195 25.07 -32.07 17.47
N LYS A 196 24.68 -31.28 16.48
CA LYS A 196 25.26 -29.93 16.29
C LYS A 196 24.85 -28.92 17.37
N ILE A 197 23.77 -29.19 18.08
CA ILE A 197 23.33 -28.45 19.27
C ILE A 197 23.99 -28.99 20.55
N ARG A 198 24.53 -30.21 20.54
CA ARG A 198 25.16 -30.86 21.73
C ARG A 198 26.67 -30.83 21.78
N LYS A 199 27.38 -30.11 20.91
CA LYS A 199 28.79 -29.75 21.11
C LYS A 199 28.88 -28.33 21.62
N ALA A 200 29.19 -28.21 22.91
CA ALA A 200 29.16 -27.08 23.78
C ALA A 200 27.73 -26.70 24.20
N SER A 201 27.38 -27.04 25.43
CA SER A 201 26.44 -26.32 26.25
C SER A 201 27.00 -24.95 26.56
N SER A 202 27.31 -24.12 25.58
CA SER A 202 27.38 -22.68 25.81
C SER A 202 25.94 -22.28 26.09
N LYS A 203 25.64 -21.99 27.38
CA LYS A 203 24.38 -21.40 27.78
C LYS A 203 24.10 -20.27 26.79
N ILE A 204 22.97 -20.26 26.15
CA ILE A 204 22.54 -19.16 25.27
C ILE A 204 22.34 -17.97 26.18
N LYS A 205 23.26 -16.99 26.13
CA LYS A 205 23.23 -15.79 26.97
C LYS A 205 22.59 -14.64 26.20
N MET A 206 21.68 -13.94 26.82
CA MET A 206 21.15 -12.67 26.37
C MET A 206 21.70 -11.56 27.26
N ASN A 207 22.42 -10.60 26.66
CA ASN A 207 22.97 -9.47 27.36
C ASN A 207 21.89 -8.51 27.82
N LEU A 208 21.93 -8.05 29.04
CA LEU A 208 21.01 -7.04 29.60
C LEU A 208 21.55 -5.62 29.48
N ILE A 209 22.88 -5.46 29.34
CA ILE A 209 23.59 -4.18 29.21
C ILE A 209 24.18 -4.07 27.80
N VAL A 210 24.08 -2.88 27.20
CA VAL A 210 24.42 -2.61 25.78
C VAL A 210 25.86 -2.08 25.62
N GLU A 211 26.59 -1.76 26.71
CA GLU A 211 27.95 -1.22 26.61
C GLU A 211 29.03 -2.31 26.54
N ASP A 212 30.05 -2.05 25.72
CA ASP A 212 31.19 -2.98 25.44
C ASP A 212 32.30 -2.91 26.49
N ASP A 213 32.07 -3.29 27.74
CA ASP A 213 33.13 -3.47 28.72
C ASP A 213 33.51 -4.95 28.91
N GLU A 214 34.82 -5.25 28.91
CA GLU A 214 35.35 -6.63 28.84
C GLU A 214 35.26 -7.45 30.16
N GLU A 215 34.88 -6.86 31.28
CA GLU A 215 34.67 -7.56 32.57
C GLU A 215 33.19 -7.50 32.98
N ARG A 216 32.42 -8.57 32.75
CA ARG A 216 31.00 -8.64 33.07
C ARG A 216 30.68 -9.55 34.24
N SER A 217 29.89 -9.08 35.20
CA SER A 217 29.36 -9.84 36.30
C SER A 217 28.24 -10.83 35.88
N GLU A 218 27.96 -11.85 36.72
CA GLU A 218 26.86 -12.80 36.41
C GLU A 218 25.45 -12.18 36.38
N GLU A 219 25.27 -10.95 36.86
CA GLU A 219 24.01 -10.19 36.85
C GLU A 219 23.74 -9.46 35.53
N GLU A 220 24.67 -9.47 34.56
CA GLU A 220 24.59 -8.71 33.33
C GLU A 220 23.99 -9.51 32.14
N PHE A 221 23.67 -10.78 32.33
CA PHE A 221 23.06 -11.60 31.31
C PHE A 221 21.99 -12.56 31.85
N VAL A 222 21.04 -12.91 31.02
CA VAL A 222 20.06 -13.97 31.27
C VAL A 222 20.43 -15.19 30.45
N SER A 223 20.51 -16.35 31.12
CA SER A 223 20.66 -17.65 30.44
C SER A 223 19.28 -18.11 29.95
N ILE A 224 19.10 -18.09 28.63
CA ILE A 224 17.83 -18.47 28.00
C ILE A 224 17.46 -19.93 28.27
N ASN A 225 18.47 -20.80 28.40
CA ASN A 225 18.24 -22.23 28.65
C ASN A 225 17.79 -22.52 30.09
N ASP A 226 17.97 -21.57 31.02
CA ASP A 226 17.59 -21.75 32.43
C ASP A 226 16.13 -21.28 32.68
N ILE A 227 15.45 -20.78 31.67
CA ILE A 227 14.02 -20.41 31.73
C ILE A 227 13.18 -21.63 31.35
N THR A 228 12.74 -22.38 32.37
CA THR A 228 12.04 -23.66 32.20
C THR A 228 10.59 -23.68 32.70
N ASP A 229 10.20 -22.62 33.41
CA ASP A 229 8.87 -22.46 33.98
C ASP A 229 8.52 -20.99 34.20
N LYS A 230 7.33 -20.72 34.74
CA LYS A 230 6.85 -19.37 35.01
C LYS A 230 7.72 -18.62 36.02
N GLU A 231 8.17 -19.31 37.06
CA GLU A 231 8.96 -18.66 38.14
C GLU A 231 10.33 -18.18 37.61
N THR A 232 11.02 -19.01 36.83
CA THR A 232 12.28 -18.65 36.19
C THR A 232 12.12 -17.57 35.14
N LEU A 233 11.00 -17.56 34.40
CA LEU A 233 10.69 -16.48 33.47
C LEU A 233 10.45 -15.16 34.20
N ASP A 234 9.63 -15.17 35.28
CA ASP A 234 9.36 -13.97 36.06
C ASP A 234 10.64 -13.40 36.72
N LYS A 235 11.56 -14.27 37.16
CA LYS A 235 12.89 -13.85 37.66
C LYS A 235 13.72 -13.19 36.54
N ALA A 236 13.72 -13.78 35.35
CA ALA A 236 14.45 -13.22 34.21
C ALA A 236 13.91 -11.84 33.77
N VAL A 237 12.56 -11.70 33.73
CA VAL A 237 11.91 -10.42 33.41
C VAL A 237 12.22 -9.38 34.49
N ASN A 238 12.16 -9.75 35.78
CA ASN A 238 12.49 -8.83 36.87
C ASN A 238 13.96 -8.38 36.82
N LEU A 239 14.87 -9.27 36.48
CA LEU A 239 16.29 -8.93 36.32
C LEU A 239 16.47 -7.94 35.14
N PHE A 240 15.82 -8.22 34.01
CA PHE A 240 15.80 -7.31 32.87
C PHE A 240 15.26 -5.91 33.23
N LEU A 241 14.11 -5.84 33.93
CA LEU A 241 13.53 -4.54 34.32
C LEU A 241 14.39 -3.75 35.28
N LYS A 242 15.13 -4.44 36.15
CA LYS A 242 16.08 -3.82 37.10
C LYS A 242 17.38 -3.34 36.42
N SER A 243 17.79 -4.00 35.32
CA SER A 243 18.99 -3.60 34.57
C SER A 243 18.78 -2.34 33.71
N LEU A 244 17.52 -1.91 33.51
CA LEU A 244 17.20 -0.74 32.70
C LEU A 244 17.65 0.56 33.39
N LYS A 245 18.42 1.36 32.68
CA LYS A 245 18.85 2.71 33.12
C LYS A 245 17.66 3.69 33.14
N PRO A 246 17.71 4.78 33.91
CA PRO A 246 16.63 5.78 33.94
C PRO A 246 16.24 6.37 32.55
N ASN A 247 17.21 6.53 31.66
CA ASN A 247 16.99 6.99 30.27
C ASN A 247 16.37 5.93 29.38
N GLU A 248 16.29 4.66 29.80
CA GLU A 248 15.66 3.55 29.08
C GLU A 248 14.22 3.27 29.53
N TYR A 249 13.59 4.21 30.25
CA TYR A 249 12.23 4.02 30.76
C TYR A 249 11.21 3.70 29.66
N GLU A 250 11.42 4.15 28.43
CA GLU A 250 10.55 3.80 27.30
C GLU A 250 10.52 2.30 27.02
N ILE A 251 11.61 1.57 27.27
CA ILE A 251 11.67 0.12 27.14
C ILE A 251 10.80 -0.53 28.23
N LYS A 252 10.91 -0.04 29.47
CA LYS A 252 10.09 -0.47 30.60
C LYS A 252 8.60 -0.26 30.35
N GLU A 253 8.23 0.93 29.87
CA GLU A 253 6.83 1.25 29.52
C GLU A 253 6.31 0.35 28.39
N THR A 254 7.14 0.08 27.37
CA THR A 254 6.80 -0.81 26.26
C THR A 254 6.57 -2.25 26.75
N HIS A 255 7.36 -2.73 27.71
CA HIS A 255 7.14 -3.99 28.40
C HIS A 255 5.74 -4.03 29.03
N HIS A 256 5.36 -3.03 29.82
CA HIS A 256 4.05 -2.99 30.49
C HIS A 256 2.90 -2.91 29.49
N PHE A 257 3.04 -2.14 28.41
CA PHE A 257 2.01 -2.13 27.35
C PHE A 257 1.87 -3.48 26.65
N ALA A 258 2.98 -4.17 26.37
CA ALA A 258 2.93 -5.51 25.78
C ALA A 258 2.32 -6.52 26.72
N GLU A 259 2.67 -6.48 28.01
CA GLU A 259 2.14 -7.35 29.03
C GLU A 259 0.61 -7.20 29.18
N ALA A 260 0.08 -5.99 29.06
CA ALA A 260 -1.34 -5.68 29.22
C ALA A 260 -2.20 -5.92 27.95
N LEU A 261 -1.59 -6.39 26.84
CA LEU A 261 -2.33 -6.75 25.64
C LEU A 261 -3.36 -7.88 25.92
N PRO A 262 -4.60 -7.79 25.40
CA PRO A 262 -5.66 -8.77 25.64
C PRO A 262 -5.41 -10.11 24.92
N GLU A 263 -6.20 -11.09 25.29
CA GLU A 263 -6.08 -12.50 24.89
C GLU A 263 -5.93 -12.73 23.38
N LYS A 264 -6.59 -11.94 22.56
CA LYS A 264 -6.50 -12.06 21.10
C LYS A 264 -5.07 -11.94 20.53
N TYR A 265 -4.08 -11.41 21.28
CA TYR A 265 -2.69 -11.30 20.88
C TYR A 265 -1.82 -12.50 21.28
N TYR A 266 -2.32 -13.41 22.14
CA TYR A 266 -1.55 -14.55 22.62
C TYR A 266 -2.31 -15.88 22.63
N ALA A 267 -3.65 -15.88 22.50
CA ALA A 267 -4.43 -17.12 22.46
C ALA A 267 -4.00 -18.05 21.30
N PRO A 268 -4.26 -19.37 21.43
CA PRO A 268 -4.07 -20.29 20.32
C PRO A 268 -4.74 -19.80 19.04
N GLY A 269 -4.03 -19.84 17.91
CA GLY A 269 -4.50 -19.29 16.63
C GLY A 269 -4.17 -17.81 16.38
N SER A 270 -3.70 -17.05 17.37
CA SER A 270 -3.31 -15.62 17.22
C SER A 270 -1.96 -15.38 16.55
N HIS A 271 -1.40 -16.38 15.86
CA HIS A 271 -0.02 -16.38 15.38
C HIS A 271 0.40 -15.09 14.65
N MET A 272 -0.45 -14.57 13.76
CA MET A 272 -0.16 -13.34 12.99
C MET A 272 -0.07 -12.10 13.91
N LEU A 273 -1.05 -11.90 14.80
CA LEU A 273 -1.05 -10.76 15.72
C LEU A 273 0.12 -10.85 16.71
N ASN A 274 0.37 -12.04 17.26
CA ASN A 274 1.50 -12.29 18.16
C ASN A 274 2.84 -11.99 17.48
N ARG A 275 3.00 -12.35 16.20
CA ARG A 275 4.20 -12.07 15.42
C ARG A 275 4.37 -10.57 15.15
N GLN A 276 3.31 -9.84 14.91
CA GLN A 276 3.36 -8.37 14.79
C GLN A 276 3.82 -7.71 16.10
N VAL A 277 3.34 -8.20 17.25
CA VAL A 277 3.83 -7.75 18.56
C VAL A 277 5.32 -8.02 18.70
N ALA A 278 5.79 -9.23 18.34
CA ALA A 278 7.22 -9.57 18.37
C ALA A 278 8.06 -8.63 17.52
N PHE A 279 7.63 -8.31 16.30
CA PHE A 279 8.34 -7.36 15.45
C PHE A 279 8.38 -5.95 16.05
N ALA A 280 7.29 -5.48 16.61
CA ALA A 280 7.23 -4.17 17.25
C ALA A 280 8.16 -4.06 18.47
N LEU A 281 8.21 -5.11 19.28
CA LEU A 281 9.12 -5.22 20.43
C LEU A 281 10.59 -5.29 19.98
N LYS A 282 10.90 -6.15 19.01
CA LYS A 282 12.24 -6.30 18.45
C LYS A 282 12.77 -5.00 17.83
N HIS A 283 11.91 -4.27 17.16
CA HIS A 283 12.27 -2.97 16.58
C HIS A 283 12.62 -1.94 17.65
N THR A 284 11.97 -2.05 18.83
CA THR A 284 12.21 -1.15 19.96
C THR A 284 13.51 -1.50 20.66
N ASP A 285 13.65 -2.74 21.15
CA ASP A 285 14.86 -3.21 21.85
C ASP A 285 14.97 -4.74 21.81
N GLU A 286 16.20 -5.24 21.68
CA GLU A 286 16.48 -6.69 21.64
C GLU A 286 16.06 -7.41 22.94
N ARG A 287 16.20 -6.75 24.10
CA ARG A 287 15.92 -7.28 25.43
C ARG A 287 14.44 -7.50 25.67
N LEU A 288 13.57 -6.86 24.89
CA LEU A 288 12.11 -7.08 24.93
C LEU A 288 11.68 -8.46 24.42
N PHE A 289 12.63 -9.33 24.05
CA PHE A 289 12.38 -10.76 23.88
C PHE A 289 11.67 -11.36 25.11
N LEU A 290 12.14 -11.02 26.32
CA LEU A 290 11.52 -11.50 27.55
C LEU A 290 10.08 -11.05 27.71
N SER A 291 9.78 -9.83 27.29
CA SER A 291 8.41 -9.29 27.27
C SER A 291 7.49 -10.07 26.31
N TRP A 292 8.04 -10.42 25.12
CA TRP A 292 7.30 -11.24 24.17
C TRP A 292 7.05 -12.65 24.69
N VAL A 293 8.04 -13.29 25.30
CA VAL A 293 7.88 -14.61 25.92
C VAL A 293 6.86 -14.57 27.05
N LEU A 294 6.92 -13.53 27.91
CA LEU A 294 5.95 -13.33 29.00
C LEU A 294 4.50 -13.19 28.46
N LEU A 295 4.31 -12.44 27.37
CA LEU A 295 3.00 -12.35 26.72
C LEU A 295 2.53 -13.72 26.20
N ARG A 296 3.42 -14.45 25.50
CA ARG A 296 3.10 -15.79 24.99
C ARG A 296 2.83 -16.82 26.07
N SER A 297 3.50 -16.74 27.21
CA SER A 297 3.34 -17.67 28.33
C SER A 297 1.95 -17.62 28.99
N LYS A 298 1.12 -16.61 28.62
CA LYS A 298 -0.30 -16.53 29.03
C LYS A 298 -1.19 -17.47 28.23
N ALA A 299 -0.73 -17.98 27.07
CA ALA A 299 -1.48 -18.95 26.27
C ALA A 299 -1.52 -20.31 26.96
N THR A 300 -2.65 -20.99 26.85
CA THR A 300 -2.87 -22.31 27.49
C THR A 300 -2.03 -23.43 26.90
N ASP A 301 -1.54 -23.27 25.67
CA ASP A 301 -0.71 -24.21 24.90
C ASP A 301 0.79 -23.87 24.92
N PHE A 302 1.21 -22.91 25.77
CA PHE A 302 2.60 -22.48 25.80
C PHE A 302 3.54 -23.51 26.45
N ASP A 303 4.60 -23.89 25.71
CA ASP A 303 5.65 -24.78 26.20
C ASP A 303 6.93 -23.99 26.51
N TYR A 304 7.34 -23.97 27.78
CA TYR A 304 8.55 -23.28 28.25
C TYR A 304 9.83 -23.89 27.64
N ASN A 305 9.83 -25.17 27.27
CA ASN A 305 10.97 -25.80 26.61
C ASN A 305 11.24 -25.25 25.21
N SER A 306 10.25 -24.57 24.62
CA SER A 306 10.38 -23.91 23.29
C SER A 306 11.12 -22.57 23.35
N ILE A 307 11.38 -22.00 24.54
CA ILE A 307 11.97 -20.66 24.68
C ILE A 307 13.33 -20.50 23.95
N PRO A 308 14.28 -21.46 24.01
CA PRO A 308 15.51 -21.37 23.23
C PRO A 308 15.30 -21.34 21.72
N GLU A 309 14.30 -22.06 21.22
CA GLU A 309 13.91 -22.03 19.81
C GLU A 309 13.28 -20.68 19.44
N LEU A 310 12.38 -20.16 20.28
CA LEU A 310 11.77 -18.83 20.12
C LEU A 310 12.85 -17.73 20.09
N TYR A 311 13.90 -17.84 20.88
CA TYR A 311 15.02 -16.89 20.84
C TYR A 311 15.82 -17.01 19.54
N GLY A 312 15.96 -18.22 19.01
CA GLY A 312 16.52 -18.45 17.67
C GLY A 312 15.70 -17.79 16.56
N ILE A 313 14.37 -17.86 16.66
CA ILE A 313 13.44 -17.18 15.75
C ILE A 313 13.52 -15.66 15.90
N TRP A 314 13.52 -15.16 17.15
CA TRP A 314 13.67 -13.74 17.48
C TRP A 314 14.93 -13.13 16.87
N LYS A 315 16.08 -13.80 16.94
CA LYS A 315 17.31 -13.32 16.34
C LYS A 315 17.25 -13.15 14.83
N LYS A 316 16.43 -13.95 14.16
CA LYS A 316 16.24 -13.90 12.70
C LYS A 316 15.26 -12.81 12.26
N PHE A 317 14.52 -12.19 13.17
CA PHE A 317 13.64 -11.08 12.80
C PHE A 317 14.48 -9.89 12.33
N HIS A 318 14.26 -9.44 11.11
CA HIS A 318 14.88 -8.24 10.58
C HIS A 318 14.19 -6.98 11.11
N LYS A 319 14.98 -5.93 11.38
CA LYS A 319 14.45 -4.63 11.82
C LYS A 319 13.63 -3.88 10.78
N SER A 320 13.62 -4.36 9.52
CA SER A 320 12.77 -3.84 8.45
C SER A 320 11.99 -4.96 7.80
N ASN A 321 10.66 -4.88 7.77
CA ASN A 321 9.86 -5.71 6.89
C ASN A 321 10.10 -5.30 5.44
N GLN A 322 10.39 -6.27 4.56
CA GLN A 322 10.52 -6.05 3.11
C GLN A 322 9.21 -5.54 2.46
N ASP A 323 8.07 -5.64 3.18
CA ASP A 323 6.73 -5.26 2.70
C ASP A 323 6.28 -3.84 3.08
N GLY A 324 7.17 -2.97 3.58
CA GLY A 324 6.86 -1.56 3.84
C GLY A 324 6.01 -1.27 5.09
N PHE A 325 5.44 -2.26 5.77
CA PHE A 325 4.68 -2.07 7.01
C PHE A 325 5.62 -2.09 8.22
N LYS A 326 5.90 -0.90 8.74
CA LYS A 326 6.80 -0.72 9.88
C LYS A 326 6.01 -0.73 11.19
N VAL A 327 5.86 -1.91 11.81
CA VAL A 327 5.33 -1.98 13.18
C VAL A 327 6.40 -1.57 14.20
N THR A 328 6.03 -0.71 15.13
CA THR A 328 6.92 -0.12 16.12
C THR A 328 6.27 -0.14 17.51
N ARG A 329 6.96 0.37 18.53
CA ARG A 329 6.40 0.65 19.85
C ARG A 329 5.06 1.41 19.77
N LYS A 330 4.93 2.38 18.85
CA LYS A 330 3.68 3.13 18.65
C LYS A 330 2.52 2.20 18.25
N SER A 331 2.79 1.11 17.54
CA SER A 331 1.76 0.11 17.19
C SER A 331 1.27 -0.65 18.43
N ILE A 332 2.14 -1.00 19.38
CA ILE A 332 1.74 -1.62 20.65
C ILE A 332 0.87 -0.67 21.46
N MET A 333 1.27 0.61 21.56
CA MET A 333 0.49 1.64 22.25
C MET A 333 -0.90 1.84 21.60
N TYR A 334 -0.97 1.81 20.29
CA TYR A 334 -2.23 1.86 19.56
C TYR A 334 -3.13 0.65 19.89
N TRP A 335 -2.56 -0.56 19.86
CA TRP A 335 -3.34 -1.78 20.11
C TRP A 335 -3.89 -1.81 21.53
N ILE A 336 -3.08 -1.52 22.55
CA ILE A 336 -3.57 -1.51 23.92
C ILE A 336 -4.59 -0.40 24.15
N ARG A 337 -4.39 0.80 23.59
CA ARG A 337 -5.35 1.90 23.71
C ARG A 337 -6.72 1.54 23.11
N LYS A 338 -6.70 0.82 21.97
CA LYS A 338 -7.91 0.36 21.26
C LYS A 338 -8.62 -0.76 22.01
N ASP A 339 -7.86 -1.71 22.53
CA ASP A 339 -8.38 -3.00 22.97
C ASP A 339 -8.46 -3.15 24.50
N ASN A 340 -7.74 -2.29 25.27
CA ASN A 340 -7.71 -2.27 26.73
C ASN A 340 -7.38 -0.86 27.24
N PHE A 341 -8.30 0.07 27.04
CA PHE A 341 -8.10 1.50 27.34
C PHE A 341 -7.83 1.78 28.83
N GLU A 342 -8.46 1.05 29.73
CA GLU A 342 -8.29 1.23 31.18
C GLU A 342 -6.84 0.95 31.62
N GLU A 343 -6.26 -0.16 31.19
CA GLU A 343 -4.87 -0.49 31.50
C GLU A 343 -3.88 0.46 30.79
N TYR A 344 -4.22 0.92 29.57
CA TYR A 344 -3.42 1.95 28.88
C TYR A 344 -3.34 3.22 29.73
N GLU A 345 -4.45 3.76 30.23
CA GLU A 345 -4.46 4.98 31.06
C GLU A 345 -3.76 4.75 32.40
N LYS A 346 -3.88 3.59 33.02
CA LYS A 346 -3.19 3.24 34.27
C LYS A 346 -1.67 3.18 34.09
N ILE A 347 -1.17 2.55 33.03
CA ILE A 347 0.27 2.50 32.71
C ILE A 347 0.78 3.90 32.43
N LYS A 348 0.05 4.70 31.67
CA LYS A 348 0.38 6.09 31.36
C LYS A 348 0.47 6.93 32.63
N LYS A 349 -0.47 6.81 33.55
CA LYS A 349 -0.44 7.50 34.85
C LYS A 349 0.80 7.11 35.67
N ASN A 350 1.11 5.82 35.78
CA ASN A 350 2.29 5.34 36.48
C ASN A 350 3.59 5.91 35.87
N THR A 351 3.62 6.03 34.53
CA THR A 351 4.74 6.63 33.82
C THR A 351 4.88 8.11 34.15
N ILE A 352 3.77 8.87 34.16
CA ILE A 352 3.77 10.29 34.54
C ILE A 352 4.26 10.44 35.98
N ASP A 353 3.75 9.63 36.91
CA ASP A 353 4.15 9.67 38.31
C ASP A 353 5.65 9.40 38.50
N TYR A 354 6.23 8.46 37.73
CA TYR A 354 7.68 8.20 37.77
C TYR A 354 8.49 9.44 37.35
N PHE A 355 8.16 10.08 36.24
CA PHE A 355 8.88 11.27 35.79
C PHE A 355 8.63 12.49 36.66
N LEU A 356 7.44 12.57 37.27
CA LEU A 356 7.13 13.61 38.23
C LEU A 356 8.00 13.50 39.50
N GLU A 357 8.24 12.28 40.01
CA GLU A 357 9.18 12.07 41.12
C GLU A 357 10.59 12.51 40.74
N LYS A 358 11.06 12.23 39.53
CA LYS A 358 12.36 12.73 39.04
C LYS A 358 12.40 14.27 39.01
N TYR A 359 11.33 14.91 38.54
CA TYR A 359 11.26 16.36 38.59
C TYR A 359 11.30 16.92 40.01
N PHE A 360 10.73 16.23 41.00
CA PHE A 360 10.83 16.62 42.41
C PHE A 360 12.25 16.43 42.97
N GLU A 361 13.00 15.45 42.49
CA GLU A 361 14.39 15.23 42.89
C GLU A 361 15.34 16.34 42.41
N THR A 362 15.19 16.77 41.15
CA THR A 362 16.13 17.67 40.47
C THR A 362 15.70 19.12 40.39
N GLY A 363 14.38 19.35 40.22
CA GLY A 363 13.82 20.67 39.93
C GLY A 363 14.26 21.25 38.58
N ALA A 364 14.85 20.41 37.69
CA ALA A 364 15.41 20.83 36.42
C ALA A 364 14.31 21.00 35.33
N GLU A 365 14.55 21.94 34.43
CA GLU A 365 13.64 22.22 33.31
C GLU A 365 13.52 20.99 32.37
N TYR A 366 14.58 20.23 32.18
CA TYR A 366 14.58 18.97 31.42
C TYR A 366 13.59 17.96 31.99
N ASP A 367 13.60 17.75 33.33
CA ASP A 367 12.68 16.80 33.96
C ASP A 367 11.23 17.27 33.89
N ALA A 368 10.99 18.60 34.03
CA ALA A 368 9.65 19.18 33.75
C ALA A 368 9.20 18.92 32.31
N ALA A 369 10.10 19.04 31.34
CA ALA A 369 9.81 18.74 29.93
C ALA A 369 9.57 17.25 29.67
N MET A 370 10.25 16.36 30.42
CA MET A 370 10.00 14.91 30.38
C MET A 370 8.60 14.57 30.92
N VAL A 371 8.15 15.23 32.00
CA VAL A 371 6.75 15.05 32.47
C VAL A 371 5.78 15.48 31.39
N LEU A 372 5.97 16.64 30.76
CA LEU A 372 5.15 17.10 29.65
C LEU A 372 5.14 16.10 28.50
N LYS A 373 6.29 15.49 28.18
CA LYS A 373 6.38 14.46 27.16
C LYS A 373 5.46 13.27 27.47
N GLN A 374 5.44 12.82 28.71
CA GLN A 374 4.56 11.71 29.11
C GLN A 374 3.08 12.09 29.13
N MET A 375 2.76 13.32 29.55
CA MET A 375 1.38 13.81 29.50
C MET A 375 0.83 13.92 28.06
N TYR A 376 1.69 14.30 27.10
CA TYR A 376 1.27 14.79 25.77
C TYR A 376 2.01 14.15 24.60
N LYS A 377 2.77 13.05 24.77
CA LYS A 377 3.59 12.46 23.70
C LYS A 377 2.82 12.12 22.43
N ASP A 378 1.54 11.76 22.56
CA ASP A 378 0.67 11.42 21.46
C ASP A 378 -0.10 12.63 20.91
N ARG A 379 0.14 13.82 21.45
CA ARG A 379 -0.60 15.04 21.09
C ARG A 379 0.26 16.15 20.50
N TYR A 380 1.57 16.13 20.69
CA TYR A 380 2.48 17.16 20.18
C TYR A 380 3.72 16.53 19.56
N VAL A 381 4.19 17.16 18.48
CA VAL A 381 5.47 16.84 17.81
C VAL A 381 6.15 18.15 17.46
N CYS A 382 7.45 18.24 17.68
CA CYS A 382 8.32 19.30 17.20
C CYS A 382 9.08 18.82 15.97
N VAL A 383 9.05 19.59 14.88
CA VAL A 383 9.68 19.20 13.61
C VAL A 383 10.83 20.13 13.19
N SER A 384 11.05 21.23 13.92
CA SER A 384 12.18 22.13 13.69
C SER A 384 12.61 22.75 15.00
N TYR A 385 13.92 22.80 15.22
CA TYR A 385 14.54 23.38 16.40
C TYR A 385 14.94 24.86 16.26
N ASP A 386 14.51 25.53 15.18
CA ASP A 386 14.75 26.96 14.99
C ASP A 386 14.21 27.80 16.15
N LYS A 387 14.66 29.08 16.23
CA LYS A 387 14.40 30.00 17.37
C LYS A 387 12.97 29.99 17.98
N LYS A 388 11.96 29.48 17.27
CA LYS A 388 10.57 29.34 17.76
C LYS A 388 10.01 27.92 17.67
N GLY A 389 10.71 26.98 17.05
CA GLY A 389 10.24 25.63 16.79
C GLY A 389 8.98 25.60 15.88
N ILE A 390 8.88 24.60 15.03
CA ILE A 390 7.64 24.30 14.32
C ILE A 390 7.01 23.10 15.02
N TRP A 391 5.80 23.31 15.52
CA TRP A 391 5.08 22.32 16.30
C TRP A 391 3.81 21.88 15.57
N TYR A 392 3.46 20.61 15.76
CA TYR A 392 2.15 20.07 15.38
C TYR A 392 1.44 19.54 16.62
N ARG A 393 0.12 19.76 16.66
CA ARG A 393 -0.77 19.26 17.70
C ARG A 393 -1.83 18.37 17.09
N PHE A 394 -2.05 17.20 17.71
CA PHE A 394 -3.12 16.29 17.34
C PHE A 394 -4.42 16.70 18.02
N VAL A 395 -5.42 17.03 17.23
CA VAL A 395 -6.77 17.41 17.68
C VAL A 395 -7.78 17.14 16.57
N ASN A 396 -9.00 16.77 16.95
CA ASN A 396 -10.08 16.48 16.01
C ASN A 396 -9.63 15.52 14.90
N HIS A 397 -9.04 14.40 15.31
CA HIS A 397 -8.61 13.28 14.46
C HIS A 397 -7.48 13.58 13.47
N ARG A 398 -6.78 14.70 13.62
CA ARG A 398 -5.68 15.10 12.72
C ARG A 398 -4.62 15.96 13.42
N TRP A 399 -3.50 16.10 12.73
CA TRP A 399 -2.44 17.02 13.13
C TRP A 399 -2.63 18.40 12.54
N ILE A 400 -2.54 19.42 13.37
CA ILE A 400 -2.58 20.82 12.94
C ILE A 400 -1.31 21.53 13.40
N MET A 401 -0.83 22.47 12.58
CA MET A 401 0.30 23.30 12.95
C MET A 401 -0.05 24.12 14.19
N ASP A 402 0.78 24.05 15.22
CA ASP A 402 0.72 24.81 16.47
C ASP A 402 2.09 25.43 16.75
N ARG A 403 2.15 26.66 17.15
CA ARG A 403 3.43 27.34 17.46
C ARG A 403 3.98 26.96 18.85
N GLY A 404 3.56 25.87 19.42
CA GLY A 404 3.88 25.44 20.78
C GLY A 404 3.20 26.24 21.89
N LEU A 405 2.29 27.16 21.52
CA LEU A 405 1.63 28.03 22.49
C LEU A 405 0.68 27.27 23.40
N THR A 406 -0.02 26.27 22.86
CA THR A 406 -0.94 25.45 23.66
C THR A 406 -0.18 24.55 24.63
N LEU A 407 0.97 23.96 24.24
CA LEU A 407 1.82 23.19 25.13
C LEU A 407 2.44 24.10 26.20
N ARG A 408 2.84 25.31 25.83
CA ARG A 408 3.36 26.30 26.77
C ARG A 408 2.31 26.75 27.81
N SER A 409 1.03 26.84 27.42
CA SER A 409 -0.07 27.11 28.37
C SER A 409 -0.28 25.92 29.30
N ALA A 410 -0.19 24.69 28.82
CA ALA A 410 -0.31 23.47 29.62
C ALA A 410 0.72 23.39 30.77
N ILE A 411 1.90 24.02 30.63
CA ILE A 411 2.86 24.12 31.74
C ILE A 411 2.23 24.87 32.93
N SER A 412 1.52 25.96 32.68
CA SER A 412 0.92 26.78 33.75
C SER A 412 -0.44 26.29 34.19
N GLU A 413 -1.07 25.45 33.46
CA GLU A 413 -2.42 24.92 33.71
C GLU A 413 -2.33 23.46 34.16
N ASP A 414 -2.10 22.55 33.25
CA ASP A 414 -2.23 21.11 33.52
C ASP A 414 -1.08 20.57 34.38
N LEU A 415 0.19 20.91 34.08
CA LEU A 415 1.31 20.48 34.90
C LEU A 415 1.25 21.14 36.29
N TYR A 416 0.85 22.41 36.37
CA TYR A 416 0.63 23.09 37.65
C TYR A 416 -0.46 22.41 38.48
N LEU A 417 -1.60 22.02 37.88
CA LEU A 417 -2.66 21.28 38.57
C LEU A 417 -2.16 19.93 39.07
N LEU A 418 -1.38 19.21 38.26
CA LEU A 418 -0.79 17.92 38.64
C LEU A 418 0.12 18.04 39.87
N LEU A 419 0.94 19.12 39.96
CA LEU A 419 1.76 19.39 41.12
C LEU A 419 0.90 19.66 42.36
N ASN A 420 -0.17 20.44 42.21
CA ASN A 420 -1.08 20.72 43.32
C ASN A 420 -1.79 19.44 43.84
N GLU A 421 -2.24 18.58 42.93
CA GLU A 421 -2.85 17.29 43.31
C GLU A 421 -1.86 16.43 44.11
N LYS A 422 -0.59 16.41 43.74
CA LYS A 422 0.45 15.70 44.49
C LYS A 422 0.74 16.36 45.86
N SER A 423 0.71 17.68 45.94
CA SER A 423 0.81 18.42 47.21
C SER A 423 -0.36 18.07 48.15
N ASP A 424 -1.59 18.00 47.62
CA ASP A 424 -2.78 17.62 48.40
C ASP A 424 -2.71 16.16 48.88
N GLN A 425 -2.18 15.24 48.05
CA GLN A 425 -1.94 13.85 48.44
C GLN A 425 -0.94 13.79 49.62
N LEU A 426 0.20 14.51 49.53
CA LEU A 426 1.16 14.58 50.59
C LEU A 426 0.60 15.19 51.89
N ALA A 427 -0.28 16.20 51.77
CA ALA A 427 -0.96 16.77 52.92
C ALA A 427 -1.85 15.74 53.66
N LYS A 428 -2.53 14.89 52.92
CA LYS A 428 -3.33 13.77 53.48
C LYS A 428 -2.43 12.73 54.15
N GLU A 429 -1.33 12.35 53.49
CA GLU A 429 -0.34 11.44 54.09
C GLU A 429 0.26 12.00 55.39
N MET A 430 0.56 13.29 55.44
CA MET A 430 1.04 13.94 56.67
C MET A 430 0.05 13.81 57.84
N ILE A 431 -1.23 13.84 57.57
CA ILE A 431 -2.27 13.64 58.58
C ILE A 431 -2.28 12.18 59.05
N GLU A 432 -2.12 11.21 58.15
CA GLU A 432 -2.10 9.78 58.50
C GLU A 432 -0.87 9.40 59.36
N TYR A 433 0.28 10.01 59.08
CA TYR A 433 1.57 9.68 59.73
C TYR A 433 2.01 10.73 60.77
N GLN A 434 1.09 11.42 61.44
CA GLN A 434 1.35 12.48 62.40
C GLN A 434 2.29 12.04 63.57
N ASN A 435 2.37 10.74 63.86
CA ASN A 435 3.16 10.17 64.95
C ASN A 435 4.53 9.62 64.52
N GLU A 436 4.93 9.72 63.27
CA GLU A 436 6.23 9.29 62.72
C GLU A 436 7.09 10.52 62.40
N ASP A 437 7.89 10.99 63.37
CA ASP A 437 8.64 12.27 63.25
C ASP A 437 9.55 12.36 62.02
N ASP A 438 10.34 11.30 61.70
CA ASP A 438 11.24 11.32 60.53
C ASP A 438 10.49 11.33 59.19
N ARG A 439 9.41 10.58 59.06
CA ARG A 439 8.59 10.53 57.86
C ARG A 439 7.84 11.84 57.63
N ASN A 440 7.33 12.43 58.69
CA ASN A 440 6.61 13.69 58.61
C ASN A 440 7.56 14.86 58.21
N VAL A 441 8.80 14.88 58.74
CA VAL A 441 9.84 15.84 58.31
C VAL A 441 10.17 15.67 56.81
N PHE A 442 10.29 14.44 56.32
CA PHE A 442 10.51 14.17 54.89
C PHE A 442 9.37 14.68 54.03
N LEU A 443 8.12 14.37 54.43
CA LEU A 443 6.93 14.81 53.70
C LEU A 443 6.80 16.34 53.67
N GLN A 444 7.13 17.03 54.78
CA GLN A 444 7.13 18.50 54.84
C GLN A 444 8.17 19.12 53.89
N LYS A 445 9.39 18.57 53.82
CA LYS A 445 10.42 19.01 52.87
C LYS A 445 9.99 18.84 51.43
N LYS A 446 9.38 17.69 51.10
CA LYS A 446 8.86 17.39 49.75
C LYS A 446 7.72 18.33 49.37
N SER A 447 6.78 18.59 50.28
CA SER A 447 5.66 19.54 50.05
C SER A 447 6.17 20.98 49.79
N LYS A 448 7.17 21.43 50.56
CA LYS A 448 7.76 22.74 50.32
C LYS A 448 8.43 22.83 48.94
N LEU A 449 9.16 21.80 48.54
CA LEU A 449 9.81 21.75 47.23
C LEU A 449 8.76 21.79 46.09
N ILE A 450 7.66 21.00 46.17
CA ILE A 450 6.59 21.02 45.20
C ILE A 450 5.98 22.41 45.09
N SER A 451 5.79 23.11 46.23
CA SER A 451 5.26 24.48 46.22
C SER A 451 6.20 25.44 45.48
N GLU A 452 7.51 25.33 45.70
CA GLU A 452 8.51 26.17 45.02
C GLU A 452 8.55 25.86 43.50
N LEU A 453 8.47 24.60 43.09
CA LEU A 453 8.37 24.17 41.68
C LEU A 453 7.07 24.67 41.02
N SER A 454 5.95 24.60 41.71
CA SER A 454 4.67 25.13 41.25
C SER A 454 4.74 26.63 40.89
N ILE A 455 5.45 27.42 41.69
CA ILE A 455 5.66 28.84 41.41
C ILE A 455 6.50 29.02 40.12
N LYS A 456 7.54 28.23 39.92
CA LYS A 456 8.37 28.27 38.69
C LYS A 456 7.52 28.06 37.43
N LEU A 457 6.54 27.14 37.44
CA LEU A 457 5.66 26.89 36.30
C LEU A 457 4.80 28.09 35.85
N LYS A 458 4.65 29.09 36.69
CA LYS A 458 3.96 30.35 36.38
C LYS A 458 4.88 31.43 35.82
N ARG A 459 6.20 31.32 35.97
CA ARG A 459 7.16 32.34 35.53
C ARG A 459 7.48 32.21 34.04
N THR A 460 7.55 33.35 33.35
CA THR A 460 7.76 33.38 31.90
C THR A 460 9.10 32.79 31.47
N ASN A 461 10.17 33.09 32.17
CA ASN A 461 11.52 32.61 31.85
C ASN A 461 11.63 31.10 32.03
N ASP A 462 11.14 30.56 33.16
CA ASP A 462 11.16 29.11 33.42
C ASP A 462 10.34 28.33 32.38
N LYS A 463 9.15 28.85 32.03
CA LYS A 463 8.35 28.28 30.95
C LYS A 463 9.06 28.28 29.58
N ASN A 464 9.80 29.34 29.27
CA ASN A 464 10.55 29.40 28.02
C ASN A 464 11.71 28.39 28.01
N ASN A 465 12.38 28.18 29.16
CA ASN A 465 13.42 27.19 29.30
C ASN A 465 12.85 25.78 29.17
N ILE A 466 11.74 25.48 29.88
CA ILE A 466 11.05 24.19 29.74
C ILE A 466 10.63 23.92 28.28
N MET A 467 10.12 24.92 27.56
CA MET A 467 9.75 24.78 26.15
C MET A 467 10.93 24.54 25.23
N ARG A 468 12.13 25.03 25.58
CA ARG A 468 13.36 24.76 24.82
C ARG A 468 13.76 23.31 24.97
N GLU A 469 13.81 22.80 26.22
CA GLU A 469 14.03 21.37 26.48
C GLU A 469 12.96 20.48 25.83
N ALA A 470 11.70 20.90 25.94
CA ALA A 470 10.59 20.18 25.30
C ALA A 470 10.76 20.10 23.77
N ALA A 471 11.32 21.12 23.11
CA ALA A 471 11.52 21.08 21.67
C ALA A 471 12.49 19.97 21.24
N GLU A 472 13.54 19.70 22.02
CA GLU A 472 14.46 18.60 21.78
C GLU A 472 13.80 17.24 22.05
N ILE A 473 13.07 17.12 23.15
CA ILE A 473 12.44 15.88 23.61
C ILE A 473 11.27 15.44 22.70
N PHE A 474 10.52 16.40 22.13
CA PHE A 474 9.41 16.13 21.22
C PHE A 474 9.82 16.10 19.74
N TYR A 475 11.12 16.26 19.45
CA TYR A 475 11.61 16.31 18.08
C TYR A 475 11.42 14.97 17.36
N ASP A 476 10.84 15.02 16.16
CA ASP A 476 10.65 13.89 15.25
C ASP A 476 10.92 14.34 13.80
N ASN A 477 12.07 13.94 13.25
CA ASN A 477 12.48 14.29 11.89
C ASN A 477 11.73 13.51 10.79
N GLU A 478 11.15 12.37 11.13
CA GLU A 478 10.39 11.54 10.17
C GLU A 478 8.94 11.98 10.05
N PHE A 479 8.45 12.79 11.00
CA PHE A 479 7.05 13.21 11.05
C PHE A 479 6.58 13.88 9.76
N ILE A 480 7.35 14.84 9.22
CA ILE A 480 7.00 15.57 7.98
C ILE A 480 6.93 14.63 6.77
N ARG A 481 7.83 13.62 6.73
CA ARG A 481 7.86 12.63 5.65
C ARG A 481 6.63 11.74 5.66
N ASN A 482 6.10 11.43 6.83
CA ASN A 482 4.95 10.56 7.01
C ASN A 482 3.61 11.30 6.85
N MET A 483 3.60 12.65 6.91
CA MET A 483 2.36 13.44 6.81
C MET A 483 1.65 13.24 5.49
N ASP A 484 0.35 12.93 5.57
CA ASP A 484 -0.60 12.76 4.45
C ASP A 484 -0.16 11.71 3.40
N THR A 485 0.66 10.72 3.79
CA THR A 485 1.14 9.67 2.87
C THR A 485 0.15 8.53 2.69
N ASN A 486 -0.74 8.29 3.65
CA ASN A 486 -1.71 7.22 3.55
C ASN A 486 -2.83 7.56 2.56
N LYS A 487 -2.83 6.87 1.41
CA LYS A 487 -3.75 7.07 0.29
C LYS A 487 -5.18 6.61 0.58
N TYR A 488 -5.39 5.81 1.62
CA TYR A 488 -6.66 5.16 1.93
C TYR A 488 -7.35 5.73 3.17
N LEU A 489 -6.86 6.84 3.73
CA LEU A 489 -7.50 7.52 4.86
C LEU A 489 -8.02 8.89 4.45
N MET A 490 -9.22 9.24 4.95
CA MET A 490 -9.80 10.58 4.78
C MET A 490 -10.41 11.05 6.10
N CYS A 491 -9.96 12.21 6.59
CA CYS A 491 -10.41 12.78 7.85
C CYS A 491 -11.61 13.70 7.67
N PHE A 492 -12.64 13.42 8.45
CA PHE A 492 -13.81 14.29 8.69
C PHE A 492 -13.68 14.95 10.07
N ASN A 493 -14.55 15.92 10.39
CA ASN A 493 -14.48 16.55 11.70
C ASN A 493 -14.74 15.59 12.87
N ASN A 494 -15.54 14.56 12.66
CA ASN A 494 -15.98 13.59 13.67
C ASN A 494 -15.30 12.22 13.57
N GLY A 495 -14.28 12.05 12.70
CA GLY A 495 -13.56 10.78 12.57
C GLY A 495 -12.84 10.64 11.24
N VAL A 496 -12.41 9.43 10.94
CA VAL A 496 -11.66 9.07 9.74
C VAL A 496 -12.36 7.91 9.01
N VAL A 497 -12.56 8.05 7.71
CA VAL A 497 -12.95 6.96 6.83
C VAL A 497 -11.69 6.20 6.42
N ASP A 498 -11.67 4.91 6.68
CA ASP A 498 -10.63 3.97 6.32
C ASP A 498 -11.12 3.11 5.15
N PHE A 499 -10.64 3.41 3.94
CA PHE A 499 -11.04 2.72 2.71
C PHE A 499 -10.45 1.31 2.59
N THR A 500 -9.35 1.02 3.30
CA THR A 500 -8.77 -0.33 3.31
C THR A 500 -9.67 -1.29 4.10
N ASN A 501 -10.12 -0.85 5.27
CA ASN A 501 -10.96 -1.66 6.16
C ASN A 501 -12.46 -1.43 5.92
N LYS A 502 -12.83 -0.47 5.04
CA LYS A 502 -14.22 -0.08 4.72
C LYS A 502 -15.03 0.30 5.96
N VAL A 503 -14.41 1.08 6.85
CA VAL A 503 -15.02 1.51 8.13
C VAL A 503 -14.84 3.01 8.36
N PHE A 504 -15.75 3.57 9.15
CA PHE A 504 -15.58 4.88 9.77
C PHE A 504 -15.15 4.68 11.22
N ARG A 505 -14.09 5.35 11.65
CA ARG A 505 -13.49 5.20 12.98
C ARG A 505 -12.93 6.50 13.52
N GLU A 506 -12.52 6.50 14.75
CA GLU A 506 -11.71 7.59 15.28
C GLU A 506 -10.37 7.70 14.55
N GLY A 507 -9.88 8.93 14.41
CA GLY A 507 -8.53 9.18 13.91
C GLY A 507 -7.50 9.06 15.03
N TYR A 508 -6.32 8.60 14.66
CA TYR A 508 -5.20 8.37 15.58
C TYR A 508 -3.97 9.20 15.17
N PRO A 509 -3.10 9.56 16.13
CA PRO A 509 -1.84 10.27 15.84
C PRO A 509 -0.99 9.56 14.77
N GLU A 510 -1.01 8.23 14.75
CA GLU A 510 -0.28 7.37 13.83
C GLU A 510 -0.84 7.35 12.40
N ASP A 511 -2.01 7.94 12.19
CA ASP A 511 -2.59 8.15 10.84
C ASP A 511 -1.83 9.25 10.07
N TYR A 512 -1.09 10.11 10.75
CA TYR A 512 -0.31 11.24 10.20
C TYR A 512 -1.11 12.16 9.28
N ILE A 513 -2.42 12.29 9.50
CA ILE A 513 -3.30 13.12 8.68
C ILE A 513 -3.22 14.57 9.14
N THR A 514 -3.04 15.50 8.20
CA THR A 514 -3.10 16.96 8.46
C THR A 514 -4.33 17.62 7.85
N LYS A 515 -4.91 17.03 6.81
CA LYS A 515 -6.05 17.56 6.07
C LYS A 515 -7.39 17.10 6.64
N SER A 516 -8.45 17.88 6.41
CA SER A 516 -9.81 17.50 6.78
C SER A 516 -10.81 17.98 5.72
N THR A 517 -11.90 17.26 5.59
CA THR A 517 -13.06 17.68 4.79
C THR A 517 -13.79 18.89 5.37
N LYS A 518 -13.59 19.22 6.65
CA LYS A 518 -14.29 20.27 7.41
C LYS A 518 -15.78 20.05 7.61
N ILE A 519 -16.31 18.91 7.20
CA ILE A 519 -17.68 18.49 7.46
C ILE A 519 -17.70 17.27 8.34
N ASN A 520 -18.85 16.96 8.95
CA ASN A 520 -19.07 15.72 9.66
C ASN A 520 -19.44 14.62 8.66
N TYR A 521 -18.93 13.44 8.87
CA TYR A 521 -19.38 12.25 8.17
C TYR A 521 -20.67 11.73 8.81
N THR A 522 -21.68 11.51 7.98
CA THR A 522 -22.91 10.83 8.36
C THR A 522 -22.92 9.46 7.71
N PRO A 523 -23.02 8.37 8.47
CA PRO A 523 -23.12 7.04 7.88
C PRO A 523 -24.29 6.92 6.88
N TYR A 524 -24.08 6.17 5.81
CA TYR A 524 -25.11 5.95 4.81
C TYR A 524 -26.29 5.16 5.40
N ASP A 525 -27.46 5.79 5.48
CA ASP A 525 -28.63 5.20 6.12
C ASP A 525 -29.94 5.62 5.42
N GLU A 526 -30.46 4.76 4.55
CA GLU A 526 -31.74 4.98 3.86
C GLU A 526 -32.99 4.78 4.77
N SER A 527 -32.82 4.29 6.00
CA SER A 527 -33.92 4.19 6.95
C SER A 527 -34.23 5.52 7.63
N ASN A 528 -33.30 6.45 7.63
CA ASN A 528 -33.48 7.82 8.11
C ASN A 528 -34.18 8.68 7.04
N GLU A 529 -35.39 9.15 7.33
CA GLU A 529 -36.23 9.90 6.36
C GLU A 529 -35.60 11.23 5.92
N GLU A 530 -34.85 11.92 6.79
CA GLU A 530 -34.17 13.18 6.45
C GLU A 530 -32.99 12.90 5.51
N PHE A 531 -32.19 11.88 5.83
CA PHE A 531 -31.09 11.43 4.98
C PHE A 531 -31.61 11.03 3.60
N LYS A 532 -32.65 10.23 3.55
CA LYS A 532 -33.28 9.76 2.33
C LYS A 532 -33.84 10.88 1.46
N LYS A 533 -34.45 11.88 2.07
CA LYS A 533 -34.96 13.07 1.38
C LYS A 533 -33.80 13.83 0.71
N THR A 534 -32.73 14.11 1.46
CA THR A 534 -31.55 14.80 0.96
C THR A 534 -30.82 13.97 -0.11
N LEU A 535 -30.72 12.65 0.08
CA LEU A 535 -30.14 11.75 -0.91
C LEU A 535 -30.93 11.78 -2.22
N ASN A 536 -32.28 11.79 -2.17
CA ASN A 536 -33.12 11.88 -3.34
C ASN A 536 -32.95 13.23 -4.06
N GLU A 537 -32.77 14.33 -3.33
CA GLU A 537 -32.48 15.65 -3.92
C GLU A 537 -31.14 15.63 -4.67
N ILE A 538 -30.13 15.00 -4.10
CA ILE A 538 -28.81 14.79 -4.74
C ILE A 538 -28.95 13.90 -5.99
N GLU A 539 -29.71 12.82 -5.92
CA GLU A 539 -29.93 11.93 -7.05
C GLU A 539 -30.62 12.63 -8.21
N ILE A 540 -31.67 13.42 -7.94
CA ILE A 540 -32.37 14.24 -8.95
C ILE A 540 -31.40 15.27 -9.56
N PHE A 541 -30.59 15.92 -8.73
CA PHE A 541 -29.55 16.84 -9.20
C PHE A 541 -28.56 16.13 -10.15
N MET A 542 -28.04 14.98 -9.76
CA MET A 542 -27.10 14.18 -10.57
C MET A 542 -27.74 13.68 -11.87
N GLN A 543 -29.02 13.29 -11.85
CA GLN A 543 -29.77 12.91 -13.06
C GLN A 543 -29.98 14.06 -14.03
N LYS A 544 -30.32 15.25 -13.51
CA LYS A 544 -30.43 16.46 -14.34
C LYS A 544 -29.08 16.88 -14.92
N LEU A 545 -28.01 16.71 -14.15
CA LEU A 545 -26.65 17.07 -14.60
C LEU A 545 -26.10 16.09 -15.64
N PHE A 546 -26.33 14.80 -15.43
CA PHE A 546 -25.89 13.69 -16.30
C PHE A 546 -27.10 12.83 -16.71
N PRO A 547 -27.85 13.27 -17.73
CA PRO A 547 -29.14 12.65 -18.08
C PRO A 547 -28.98 11.24 -18.71
N ILE A 548 -27.81 10.90 -19.25
CA ILE A 548 -27.52 9.58 -19.80
C ILE A 548 -27.13 8.64 -18.63
N PRO A 549 -27.85 7.52 -18.39
CA PRO A 549 -27.64 6.66 -17.23
C PRO A 549 -26.20 6.12 -17.10
N ASP A 550 -25.58 5.73 -18.22
CA ASP A 550 -24.21 5.24 -18.24
C ASP A 550 -23.19 6.35 -17.85
N LEU A 551 -23.40 7.56 -18.37
CA LEU A 551 -22.59 8.73 -17.98
C LEU A 551 -22.82 9.12 -16.52
N ASN A 552 -24.05 9.03 -16.01
CA ASN A 552 -24.37 9.31 -14.60
C ASN A 552 -23.62 8.33 -13.67
N ARG A 553 -23.69 7.03 -13.98
CA ARG A 553 -22.95 6.00 -13.25
C ARG A 553 -21.45 6.29 -13.26
N TYR A 554 -20.88 6.52 -14.45
CA TYR A 554 -19.47 6.85 -14.63
C TYR A 554 -19.03 8.06 -13.79
N MET A 555 -19.81 9.13 -13.82
CA MET A 555 -19.47 10.36 -13.06
C MET A 555 -19.54 10.14 -11.56
N LYS A 556 -20.51 9.37 -11.06
CA LYS A 556 -20.55 9.01 -9.64
C LYS A 556 -19.34 8.17 -9.23
N ASP A 557 -18.94 7.19 -10.05
CA ASP A 557 -17.74 6.37 -9.82
C ASP A 557 -16.47 7.21 -9.84
N HIS A 558 -16.35 8.11 -10.83
CA HIS A 558 -15.24 9.04 -10.93
C HIS A 558 -15.13 9.95 -9.69
N LEU A 559 -16.23 10.57 -9.26
CA LEU A 559 -16.23 11.44 -8.09
C LEU A 559 -15.92 10.66 -6.81
N ALA A 560 -16.43 9.44 -6.65
CA ALA A 560 -16.13 8.55 -5.55
C ALA A 560 -14.65 8.11 -5.56
N SER A 561 -14.07 7.83 -6.74
CA SER A 561 -12.66 7.47 -6.87
C SER A 561 -11.71 8.56 -6.37
N CYS A 562 -12.14 9.83 -6.43
CA CYS A 562 -11.38 10.96 -5.92
C CYS A 562 -11.23 10.96 -4.37
N LEU A 563 -11.97 10.13 -3.64
CA LEU A 563 -11.80 9.99 -2.20
C LEU A 563 -10.57 9.14 -1.85
N ILE A 564 -10.18 8.24 -2.75
CA ILE A 564 -9.04 7.31 -2.57
C ILE A 564 -7.83 7.85 -3.33
N GLY A 565 -6.75 8.17 -2.61
CA GLY A 565 -5.54 8.75 -3.18
C GLY A 565 -4.62 7.78 -3.94
N ALA A 566 -5.08 6.58 -4.25
CA ALA A 566 -4.26 5.58 -4.93
C ALA A 566 -4.10 5.81 -6.44
N ASN A 567 -4.85 6.76 -7.03
CA ASN A 567 -4.85 7.14 -8.46
C ASN A 567 -4.83 5.93 -9.42
N LYS A 568 -5.66 4.93 -9.12
CA LYS A 568 -5.72 3.64 -9.86
C LYS A 568 -6.08 3.82 -11.33
N ASN A 569 -6.85 4.85 -11.65
CA ASN A 569 -7.40 5.08 -12.98
C ASN A 569 -6.43 5.80 -13.93
N GLN A 570 -5.47 6.53 -13.40
CA GLN A 570 -4.47 7.31 -14.15
C GLN A 570 -5.08 8.22 -15.21
N THR A 571 -6.22 8.87 -14.93
CA THR A 571 -6.99 9.66 -15.90
C THR A 571 -6.82 11.16 -15.72
N PHE A 572 -6.87 11.88 -16.84
CA PHE A 572 -7.00 13.32 -16.94
C PHE A 572 -8.42 13.63 -17.41
N ASN A 573 -9.24 14.21 -16.53
CA ASN A 573 -10.66 14.38 -16.78
C ASN A 573 -10.97 15.78 -17.29
N VAL A 574 -11.57 15.86 -18.46
CA VAL A 574 -11.96 17.09 -19.14
C VAL A 574 -13.46 17.26 -19.07
N TYR A 575 -13.96 18.11 -18.16
CA TYR A 575 -15.37 18.47 -18.06
C TYR A 575 -15.67 19.57 -19.09
N HIS A 576 -16.29 19.14 -20.21
CA HIS A 576 -16.51 19.99 -21.36
C HIS A 576 -17.99 20.38 -21.52
N GLY A 577 -18.27 21.64 -21.91
CA GLY A 577 -19.63 22.12 -22.19
C GLY A 577 -19.67 23.61 -22.52
N SER A 578 -20.70 24.03 -23.23
CA SER A 578 -20.82 25.37 -23.84
C SER A 578 -21.19 26.54 -22.89
N GLY A 579 -21.25 26.30 -21.58
CA GLY A 579 -21.70 27.27 -20.57
C GLY A 579 -23.10 26.94 -20.04
N SER A 580 -23.38 27.37 -18.80
CA SER A 580 -24.61 27.03 -18.05
C SER A 580 -24.96 25.54 -18.01
N ASN A 581 -23.94 24.69 -17.94
CA ASN A 581 -24.06 23.23 -18.00
C ASN A 581 -23.88 22.54 -16.63
N GLY A 582 -23.67 23.30 -15.55
CA GLY A 582 -23.48 22.74 -14.22
C GLY A 582 -22.04 22.31 -13.85
N LYS A 583 -21.04 22.52 -14.72
CA LYS A 583 -19.62 22.20 -14.42
C LYS A 583 -19.13 22.83 -13.12
N SER A 584 -19.39 24.13 -12.93
CA SER A 584 -18.95 24.85 -11.73
C SER A 584 -19.66 24.38 -10.47
N ILE A 585 -20.95 24.06 -10.55
CA ILE A 585 -21.73 23.68 -9.37
C ILE A 585 -21.32 22.29 -8.84
N ILE A 586 -20.96 21.33 -9.70
CA ILE A 586 -20.43 20.03 -9.24
C ILE A 586 -19.01 20.18 -8.66
N ALA A 587 -18.19 21.08 -9.23
CA ALA A 587 -16.88 21.38 -8.68
C ALA A 587 -16.99 22.11 -7.32
N ASP A 588 -17.99 23.00 -7.14
CA ASP A 588 -18.30 23.67 -5.87
C ASP A 588 -18.81 22.65 -4.85
N LEU A 589 -19.71 21.72 -5.23
CA LEU A 589 -20.17 20.65 -4.34
C LEU A 589 -19.01 19.77 -3.86
N MET A 590 -18.14 19.34 -4.77
CA MET A 590 -16.93 18.60 -4.42
C MET A 590 -16.01 19.43 -3.52
N SER A 591 -15.92 20.75 -3.74
CA SER A 591 -15.09 21.63 -2.90
C SER A 591 -15.60 21.70 -1.46
N VAL A 592 -16.91 21.84 -1.27
CA VAL A 592 -17.54 21.84 0.06
C VAL A 592 -17.41 20.47 0.73
N THR A 593 -17.58 19.40 -0.05
CA THR A 593 -17.50 18.02 0.44
C THR A 593 -16.10 17.60 0.86
N LEU A 594 -15.09 17.98 0.07
CA LEU A 594 -13.70 17.53 0.27
C LEU A 594 -12.85 18.49 1.14
N GLY A 595 -13.29 19.72 1.31
CA GLY A 595 -12.57 20.72 2.12
C GLY A 595 -11.10 20.87 1.71
N GLU A 596 -10.17 20.58 2.62
CA GLU A 596 -8.73 20.69 2.39
C GLU A 596 -8.16 19.62 1.43
N TYR A 597 -8.92 18.58 1.10
CA TYR A 597 -8.54 17.58 0.09
C TYR A 597 -8.81 18.04 -1.35
N LYS A 598 -9.49 19.18 -1.54
CA LYS A 598 -9.65 19.82 -2.85
C LYS A 598 -8.55 20.86 -3.07
N GLY A 599 -7.88 20.81 -4.21
CA GLY A 599 -6.93 21.80 -4.68
C GLY A 599 -7.42 22.56 -5.91
N THR A 600 -7.05 23.85 -6.01
CA THR A 600 -7.18 24.61 -7.26
C THR A 600 -5.78 24.83 -7.81
N VAL A 601 -5.59 24.52 -9.08
CA VAL A 601 -4.29 24.57 -9.76
C VAL A 601 -4.40 25.48 -10.98
N PRO A 602 -3.37 26.27 -11.25
CA PRO A 602 -3.36 27.05 -12.49
C PRO A 602 -3.22 26.13 -13.70
N ILE A 603 -3.86 26.51 -14.80
CA ILE A 603 -3.80 25.73 -16.05
C ILE A 603 -2.38 25.62 -16.59
N THR A 604 -1.51 26.59 -16.29
CA THR A 604 -0.09 26.62 -16.63
C THR A 604 0.67 25.40 -16.13
N LEU A 605 0.16 24.71 -15.08
CA LEU A 605 0.74 23.47 -14.58
C LEU A 605 0.84 22.38 -15.67
N VAL A 606 -0.12 22.34 -16.59
CA VAL A 606 -0.20 21.33 -17.66
C VAL A 606 0.01 21.90 -19.06
N THR A 607 0.28 23.19 -19.20
CA THR A 607 0.48 23.85 -20.51
C THR A 607 1.89 24.40 -20.69
N ASP A 608 2.55 24.76 -19.61
CA ASP A 608 3.88 25.37 -19.69
C ASP A 608 4.98 24.32 -19.68
N VAL A 609 6.15 24.70 -20.17
CA VAL A 609 7.35 23.88 -20.04
C VAL A 609 7.85 23.99 -18.60
N ARG A 610 8.24 22.87 -17.99
CA ARG A 610 8.88 22.89 -16.66
C ARG A 610 10.03 23.90 -16.61
N GLY A 611 10.05 24.67 -15.54
CA GLY A 611 11.18 25.53 -15.22
C GLY A 611 12.49 24.75 -15.11
N LYS A 612 13.61 25.48 -15.02
CA LYS A 612 14.96 24.88 -14.89
C LYS A 612 15.04 23.94 -13.69
N ILE A 613 15.82 22.86 -13.82
CA ILE A 613 16.12 21.92 -12.73
C ILE A 613 16.56 22.72 -11.49
N GLY A 614 15.89 22.49 -10.34
CA GLY A 614 16.10 23.21 -9.08
C GLY A 614 15.27 24.49 -8.91
N GLY A 615 14.40 24.82 -9.86
CA GLY A 615 13.40 25.89 -9.72
C GLY A 615 12.35 25.59 -8.68
N THR A 616 11.69 26.63 -8.14
CA THR A 616 10.56 26.48 -7.22
C THR A 616 9.33 25.96 -7.96
N SER A 617 8.62 25.00 -7.33
CA SER A 617 7.39 24.40 -7.83
C SER A 617 6.33 24.38 -6.73
N ASP A 618 6.08 25.54 -6.13
CA ASP A 618 5.20 25.73 -4.99
C ASP A 618 3.76 25.26 -5.29
N GLU A 619 3.30 25.43 -6.53
CA GLU A 619 1.99 24.97 -6.97
C GLU A 619 1.86 23.43 -6.95
N VAL A 620 2.95 22.72 -7.30
CA VAL A 620 2.98 21.27 -7.22
C VAL A 620 3.05 20.79 -5.78
N LEU A 621 3.83 21.47 -4.93
CA LEU A 621 3.94 21.12 -3.50
C LEU A 621 2.60 21.25 -2.77
N LYS A 622 1.78 22.24 -3.12
CA LYS A 622 0.42 22.42 -2.57
C LYS A 622 -0.51 21.25 -2.89
N LEU A 623 -0.17 20.38 -3.85
CA LEU A 623 -0.95 19.20 -4.18
C LEU A 623 -0.65 17.98 -3.29
N LYS A 624 0.33 18.07 -2.38
CA LYS A 624 0.62 17.00 -1.42
C LYS A 624 -0.63 16.69 -0.57
N GLY A 625 -1.09 15.44 -0.61
CA GLY A 625 -2.29 14.98 0.11
C GLY A 625 -3.63 15.46 -0.47
N VAL A 626 -3.65 16.24 -1.54
CA VAL A 626 -4.88 16.62 -2.26
C VAL A 626 -5.44 15.40 -2.99
N ARG A 627 -6.78 15.31 -3.10
CA ARG A 627 -7.50 14.21 -3.75
C ARG A 627 -8.18 14.63 -5.07
N TYR A 628 -8.62 15.87 -5.14
CA TYR A 628 -9.34 16.41 -6.27
C TYR A 628 -8.73 17.76 -6.66
N ALA A 629 -8.00 17.81 -7.75
CA ALA A 629 -7.30 18.99 -8.24
C ALA A 629 -8.00 19.56 -9.48
N VAL A 630 -8.60 20.77 -9.32
CA VAL A 630 -9.39 21.41 -10.38
C VAL A 630 -8.60 22.53 -11.03
N MET A 631 -8.56 22.52 -12.34
CA MET A 631 -8.03 23.58 -13.18
C MET A 631 -9.19 24.37 -13.82
N GLN A 632 -8.97 25.66 -13.99
CA GLN A 632 -9.90 26.53 -14.70
C GLN A 632 -9.60 26.56 -16.21
N GLU A 633 -10.52 27.16 -16.93
CA GLU A 633 -10.57 27.17 -18.40
C GLU A 633 -9.23 27.63 -19.04
N PRO A 634 -8.65 26.86 -19.97
CA PRO A 634 -7.55 27.28 -20.80
C PRO A 634 -8.03 28.34 -21.80
N SER A 635 -7.14 29.24 -22.19
CA SER A 635 -7.36 30.10 -23.33
C SER A 635 -7.51 29.28 -24.62
N LYS A 636 -8.22 29.78 -25.63
CA LYS A 636 -8.41 29.07 -26.89
C LYS A 636 -7.06 28.85 -27.59
N GLY A 637 -6.81 27.61 -28.06
CA GLY A 637 -5.60 27.26 -28.79
C GLY A 637 -4.38 27.02 -27.90
N VAL A 638 -4.57 26.83 -26.59
CA VAL A 638 -3.46 26.46 -25.70
C VAL A 638 -3.15 24.97 -25.85
N LYS A 639 -1.87 24.66 -25.95
CA LYS A 639 -1.37 23.29 -26.08
C LYS A 639 -1.24 22.61 -24.72
N LEU A 640 -1.62 21.33 -24.67
CA LEU A 640 -1.36 20.48 -23.53
C LEU A 640 0.12 20.03 -23.52
N ASN A 641 0.80 20.18 -22.40
CA ASN A 641 2.09 19.55 -22.18
C ASN A 641 1.87 18.09 -21.76
N GLU A 642 1.93 17.20 -22.74
CA GLU A 642 1.59 15.76 -22.57
C GLU A 642 2.56 15.05 -21.63
N GLY A 643 3.84 15.47 -21.59
CA GLY A 643 4.85 14.93 -20.69
C GLY A 643 4.49 15.19 -19.22
N ILE A 644 4.15 16.43 -18.90
CA ILE A 644 3.74 16.83 -17.55
C ILE A 644 2.39 16.18 -17.19
N MET A 645 1.43 16.15 -18.10
CA MET A 645 0.15 15.50 -17.86
C MET A 645 0.33 13.99 -17.54
N LYS A 646 1.19 13.29 -18.29
CA LYS A 646 1.52 11.89 -18.05
C LYS A 646 2.17 11.66 -16.68
N GLU A 647 3.10 12.53 -16.30
CA GLU A 647 3.79 12.49 -15.01
C GLU A 647 2.80 12.68 -13.85
N LEU A 648 1.97 13.73 -13.90
CA LEU A 648 1.02 14.06 -12.85
C LEU A 648 -0.11 13.01 -12.69
N THR A 649 -0.43 12.27 -13.75
CA THR A 649 -1.44 11.21 -13.74
C THR A 649 -0.86 9.80 -13.61
N GLY A 650 0.47 9.66 -13.71
CA GLY A 650 1.15 8.36 -13.77
C GLY A 650 1.17 7.59 -12.46
N GLY A 651 1.14 8.28 -11.32
CA GLY A 651 1.28 7.67 -10.01
C GLY A 651 2.75 7.53 -9.53
N ASP A 652 3.72 7.92 -10.35
CA ASP A 652 5.13 7.97 -9.97
C ASP A 652 5.40 9.14 -9.01
N PRO A 653 6.38 9.01 -8.08
CA PRO A 653 6.71 10.06 -7.14
C PRO A 653 7.13 11.35 -7.84
N ILE A 654 6.61 12.48 -7.37
CA ILE A 654 6.87 13.81 -7.90
C ILE A 654 7.81 14.56 -6.97
N GLN A 655 8.86 15.17 -7.54
CA GLN A 655 9.75 16.05 -6.82
C GLN A 655 9.27 17.49 -6.94
N ALA A 656 9.06 18.16 -5.80
CA ALA A 656 8.67 19.56 -5.74
C ALA A 656 9.49 20.32 -4.69
N ARG A 657 9.68 21.63 -4.89
CA ARG A 657 10.41 22.48 -3.98
C ARG A 657 9.64 23.77 -3.72
N GLY A 658 9.37 24.04 -2.45
CA GLY A 658 8.80 25.30 -2.02
C GLY A 658 9.83 26.45 -1.99
N LEU A 659 9.36 27.67 -1.88
CA LEU A 659 10.22 28.84 -1.73
C LEU A 659 10.98 28.77 -0.40
N TYR A 660 12.31 28.84 -0.44
CA TYR A 660 13.20 28.73 0.74
C TYR A 660 13.12 27.39 1.53
N SER A 661 12.61 26.34 0.90
CA SER A 661 12.57 25.00 1.51
C SER A 661 13.44 24.00 0.74
N GLU A 662 13.74 22.87 1.39
CA GLU A 662 14.35 21.73 0.71
C GLU A 662 13.36 21.09 -0.26
N SER A 663 13.90 20.31 -1.20
CA SER A 663 13.08 19.57 -2.15
C SER A 663 12.42 18.39 -1.48
N GLU A 664 11.11 18.25 -1.64
CA GLU A 664 10.33 17.11 -1.17
C GLU A 664 9.95 16.19 -2.32
N ILE A 665 9.88 14.89 -2.03
CA ILE A 665 9.36 13.87 -2.95
C ILE A 665 8.09 13.32 -2.32
N PHE A 666 6.99 13.29 -3.08
CA PHE A 666 5.72 12.74 -2.62
C PHE A 666 4.98 12.03 -3.76
N ASP A 667 4.14 11.08 -3.40
CA ASP A 667 3.28 10.38 -4.35
C ASP A 667 2.05 11.23 -4.68
N PRO A 668 1.68 11.39 -5.97
CA PRO A 668 0.45 12.06 -6.36
C PRO A 668 -0.76 11.27 -5.89
N GLN A 669 -1.67 11.95 -5.18
CA GLN A 669 -2.89 11.35 -4.63
C GLN A 669 -4.15 11.98 -5.23
N PHE A 670 -4.01 12.82 -6.24
CA PHE A 670 -5.07 13.64 -6.80
C PHE A 670 -5.53 13.15 -8.17
N SER A 671 -6.81 13.26 -8.42
CA SER A 671 -7.38 13.24 -9.77
C SER A 671 -7.36 14.63 -10.36
N LEU A 672 -6.78 14.78 -11.57
CA LEU A 672 -6.77 16.04 -12.29
C LEU A 672 -8.06 16.23 -13.07
N VAL A 673 -8.69 17.37 -12.89
CA VAL A 673 -9.92 17.78 -13.57
C VAL A 673 -9.74 19.16 -14.15
N VAL A 674 -10.12 19.35 -15.41
CA VAL A 674 -10.22 20.68 -16.03
C VAL A 674 -11.66 20.97 -16.42
N CYS A 675 -12.19 22.10 -15.95
CA CYS A 675 -13.51 22.61 -16.36
C CYS A 675 -13.34 23.59 -17.50
N THR A 676 -13.81 23.26 -18.71
CA THR A 676 -13.53 24.07 -19.89
C THR A 676 -14.69 24.11 -20.89
N ASN A 677 -14.77 25.21 -21.61
CA ASN A 677 -15.56 25.35 -22.84
C ASN A 677 -14.65 25.17 -24.09
N ASN A 678 -13.32 25.32 -23.93
CA ASN A 678 -12.34 25.18 -25.00
C ASN A 678 -11.45 23.99 -24.75
N LEU A 679 -11.30 23.11 -25.71
CA LEU A 679 -10.42 21.96 -25.61
C LEU A 679 -8.96 22.38 -25.89
N PHE A 680 -8.02 21.63 -25.32
CA PHE A 680 -6.59 21.82 -25.62
C PHE A 680 -6.24 21.38 -27.03
N ASP A 681 -5.23 21.97 -27.59
CA ASP A 681 -4.53 21.41 -28.73
C ASP A 681 -3.54 20.32 -28.25
N ILE A 682 -3.66 19.11 -28.81
CA ILE A 682 -2.84 17.95 -28.45
C ILE A 682 -2.06 17.52 -29.68
N GLU A 683 -0.73 17.57 -29.62
CA GLU A 683 0.12 17.26 -30.76
C GLU A 683 0.33 15.74 -30.95
N SER A 684 0.43 15.01 -29.84
CA SER A 684 0.71 13.58 -29.89
C SER A 684 -0.53 12.75 -30.15
N ASN A 685 -0.42 11.81 -31.05
CA ASN A 685 -1.46 10.79 -31.30
C ASN A 685 -1.14 9.45 -30.60
N ASP A 686 -0.18 9.42 -29.64
CA ASP A 686 0.20 8.20 -28.94
C ASP A 686 -0.89 7.71 -27.96
N ASP A 687 -0.99 6.40 -27.83
CA ASP A 687 -1.99 5.76 -26.96
C ASP A 687 -1.73 6.06 -25.47
N GLY A 688 -0.47 6.34 -25.07
CA GLY A 688 -0.10 6.71 -23.71
C GLY A 688 -0.76 8.01 -23.25
N THR A 689 -0.91 9.00 -24.17
CA THR A 689 -1.64 10.24 -23.93
C THR A 689 -3.14 9.99 -23.91
N TRP A 690 -3.69 9.35 -24.99
CA TRP A 690 -5.12 9.26 -25.20
C TRP A 690 -5.82 8.28 -24.26
N ARG A 691 -5.14 7.25 -23.75
CA ARG A 691 -5.70 6.35 -22.73
C ARG A 691 -5.97 7.06 -21.39
N ARG A 692 -5.35 8.22 -21.16
CA ARG A 692 -5.51 9.00 -19.94
C ARG A 692 -6.63 10.05 -20.04
N ILE A 693 -6.87 10.57 -21.23
CA ILE A 693 -7.83 11.64 -21.44
C ILE A 693 -9.25 11.06 -21.41
N ARG A 694 -10.06 11.59 -20.50
CA ARG A 694 -11.48 11.29 -20.38
C ARG A 694 -12.29 12.57 -20.57
N LYS A 695 -12.86 12.73 -21.74
CA LYS A 695 -13.72 13.86 -22.07
C LYS A 695 -15.14 13.56 -21.63
N CYS A 696 -15.56 14.25 -20.58
CA CYS A 696 -16.91 14.16 -20.03
C CYS A 696 -17.73 15.36 -20.53
N ASP A 697 -18.65 15.12 -21.46
CA ASP A 697 -19.51 16.17 -21.99
C ASP A 697 -20.68 16.44 -21.04
N PHE A 698 -20.82 17.70 -20.63
CA PHE A 698 -21.94 18.21 -19.85
C PHE A 698 -23.06 18.63 -20.82
N LEU A 699 -23.95 17.70 -21.09
CA LEU A 699 -24.98 17.84 -22.14
C LEU A 699 -26.16 18.71 -21.72
N SER A 700 -26.40 18.81 -20.42
CA SER A 700 -27.53 19.57 -19.88
C SER A 700 -27.30 21.08 -19.96
N LYS A 701 -28.39 21.83 -20.18
CA LYS A 701 -28.41 23.28 -20.18
C LYS A 701 -29.37 23.78 -19.11
N PHE A 702 -28.91 24.71 -18.27
CA PHE A 702 -29.73 25.32 -17.24
C PHE A 702 -30.04 26.78 -17.61
N VAL A 703 -31.31 27.07 -17.76
CA VAL A 703 -31.85 28.35 -18.22
C VAL A 703 -32.57 29.10 -17.09
N ASP A 704 -32.68 30.43 -17.18
CA ASP A 704 -33.45 31.21 -16.22
C ASP A 704 -34.97 31.06 -16.46
N GLU A 705 -35.75 31.26 -15.39
CA GLU A 705 -37.20 31.18 -15.44
C GLU A 705 -37.76 32.25 -16.40
N GLY A 706 -38.53 31.81 -17.41
CA GLY A 706 -39.08 32.73 -18.43
C GLY A 706 -38.31 32.72 -19.76
N GLU A 707 -37.09 32.19 -19.81
CA GLU A 707 -36.49 31.78 -21.12
C GLU A 707 -37.11 30.48 -21.57
N THR A 708 -37.65 30.50 -22.79
CA THR A 708 -38.39 29.37 -23.35
C THR A 708 -37.69 28.02 -23.20
N TYR A 709 -38.43 27.07 -22.63
CA TYR A 709 -38.26 25.65 -22.65
C TYR A 709 -37.50 25.01 -21.45
N ASN A 710 -38.31 24.57 -20.50
CA ASN A 710 -38.02 23.35 -19.77
C ASN A 710 -38.37 22.19 -20.72
N ASP A 711 -37.41 21.76 -21.55
CA ASP A 711 -37.59 20.64 -22.48
C ASP A 711 -36.67 19.50 -22.05
N GLU A 712 -37.19 18.61 -21.21
CA GLU A 712 -36.45 17.48 -20.69
C GLU A 712 -35.96 16.53 -21.78
N THR A 713 -36.63 16.49 -22.92
CA THR A 713 -36.23 15.67 -24.07
C THR A 713 -34.96 16.18 -24.74
N LYS A 714 -34.62 17.47 -24.51
CA LYS A 714 -33.37 18.11 -24.97
C LYS A 714 -32.39 18.42 -23.86
N TYR A 715 -32.62 17.87 -22.65
CA TYR A 715 -31.82 18.13 -21.44
C TYR A 715 -31.73 19.60 -21.06
N VAL A 716 -32.81 20.34 -21.20
CA VAL A 716 -32.91 21.75 -20.81
C VAL A 716 -33.77 21.86 -19.56
N TYR A 717 -33.22 22.41 -18.49
CA TYR A 717 -33.84 22.51 -17.17
C TYR A 717 -33.83 23.94 -16.67
N VAL A 718 -34.83 24.31 -15.85
CA VAL A 718 -34.84 25.60 -15.13
C VAL A 718 -33.76 25.59 -14.06
N LYS A 719 -33.00 26.67 -13.98
CA LYS A 719 -31.93 26.88 -13.03
C LYS A 719 -32.48 27.07 -11.61
N ASP A 720 -32.07 26.26 -10.66
CA ASP A 720 -32.33 26.50 -9.22
C ASP A 720 -31.29 27.48 -8.70
N LYS A 721 -31.73 28.72 -8.46
CA LYS A 721 -30.89 29.83 -7.93
C LYS A 721 -30.45 29.58 -6.49
N SER A 722 -31.22 28.78 -5.71
CA SER A 722 -30.95 28.47 -4.30
C SER A 722 -29.94 27.33 -4.13
N LEU A 723 -29.64 26.59 -5.18
CA LEU A 723 -28.83 25.36 -5.12
C LEU A 723 -27.43 25.63 -4.53
N LYS A 724 -26.82 26.75 -4.90
CA LYS A 724 -25.49 27.13 -4.39
C LYS A 724 -25.46 27.32 -2.86
N ASP A 725 -26.53 27.89 -2.31
CA ASP A 725 -26.64 28.11 -0.86
C ASP A 725 -26.95 26.81 -0.11
N LYS A 726 -27.54 25.82 -0.77
CA LYS A 726 -27.85 24.50 -0.21
C LYS A 726 -26.63 23.54 -0.22
N LEU A 727 -25.56 23.82 -0.96
CA LEU A 727 -24.42 22.90 -1.06
C LEU A 727 -23.84 22.46 0.29
N PRO A 728 -23.70 23.32 1.32
CA PRO A 728 -23.22 22.92 2.64
C PRO A 728 -24.14 21.90 3.33
N GLU A 729 -25.46 21.97 3.12
CA GLU A 729 -26.44 21.02 3.67
C GLU A 729 -26.42 19.69 2.95
N LEU A 730 -26.19 19.69 1.62
CA LEU A 730 -26.09 18.50 0.81
C LEU A 730 -24.78 17.75 1.00
N ALA A 731 -23.68 18.44 1.31
CA ALA A 731 -22.32 17.89 1.33
C ALA A 731 -22.12 16.69 2.26
N PRO A 732 -22.66 16.59 3.50
CA PRO A 732 -22.50 15.41 4.34
C PRO A 732 -23.14 14.15 3.74
N VAL A 733 -24.34 14.26 3.17
CA VAL A 733 -25.06 13.15 2.53
C VAL A 733 -24.40 12.76 1.20
N PHE A 734 -23.94 13.75 0.44
CA PHE A 734 -23.15 13.53 -0.77
C PHE A 734 -21.85 12.81 -0.49
N ALA A 735 -21.13 13.21 0.57
CA ALA A 735 -19.94 12.49 1.05
C ALA A 735 -20.23 11.04 1.38
N SER A 736 -21.34 10.77 2.10
CA SER A 736 -21.79 9.39 2.43
C SER A 736 -22.08 8.56 1.19
N MET A 737 -22.77 9.13 0.21
CA MET A 737 -23.05 8.49 -1.07
C MET A 737 -21.74 8.12 -1.79
N LEU A 738 -20.78 9.05 -1.85
CA LEU A 738 -19.49 8.83 -2.48
C LEU A 738 -18.63 7.80 -1.71
N VAL A 739 -18.64 7.82 -0.38
CA VAL A 739 -17.91 6.83 0.46
C VAL A 739 -18.48 5.42 0.24
N LYS A 740 -19.82 5.27 0.26
CA LYS A 740 -20.47 3.99 -0.05
C LYS A 740 -20.00 3.46 -1.42
N ARG A 741 -20.05 4.33 -2.42
CA ARG A 741 -19.63 3.99 -3.77
C ARG A 741 -18.13 3.63 -3.85
N ALA A 742 -17.28 4.35 -3.16
CA ALA A 742 -15.85 4.06 -3.06
C ALA A 742 -15.57 2.71 -2.38
N PHE A 743 -16.37 2.31 -1.39
CA PHE A 743 -16.30 0.99 -0.77
C PHE A 743 -16.73 -0.13 -1.72
N GLU A 744 -17.69 0.11 -2.59
CA GLU A 744 -18.17 -0.85 -3.59
C GLU A 744 -17.17 -1.05 -4.73
N THR A 745 -16.59 0.04 -5.23
CA THR A 745 -15.72 0.04 -6.43
C THR A 745 -14.22 -0.04 -6.10
N ASP A 746 -13.82 0.09 -4.84
CA ASP A 746 -12.41 0.25 -4.42
C ASP A 746 -11.66 1.37 -5.18
N GLY A 747 -12.40 2.40 -5.63
CA GLY A 747 -11.88 3.52 -6.38
C GLY A 747 -11.56 3.21 -7.86
N ILE A 748 -12.00 2.09 -8.39
CA ILE A 748 -11.90 1.74 -9.81
C ILE A 748 -13.10 2.35 -10.54
N VAL A 749 -12.84 2.98 -11.68
CA VAL A 749 -13.85 3.57 -12.56
C VAL A 749 -13.91 2.75 -13.83
N GLU A 750 -15.03 2.06 -14.04
CA GLU A 750 -15.26 1.33 -15.28
C GLU A 750 -15.50 2.29 -16.44
N ASP A 751 -14.96 1.97 -17.60
CA ASP A 751 -15.12 2.80 -18.79
C ASP A 751 -16.62 2.90 -19.18
N CYS A 752 -16.97 4.07 -19.71
CA CYS A 752 -18.31 4.40 -20.17
C CYS A 752 -18.25 4.67 -21.68
N GLU A 753 -19.12 4.05 -22.44
CA GLU A 753 -19.14 4.20 -23.90
C GLU A 753 -19.33 5.67 -24.33
N THR A 754 -20.18 6.41 -23.64
CA THR A 754 -20.40 7.83 -23.89
C THR A 754 -19.12 8.65 -23.75
N VAL A 755 -18.33 8.42 -22.70
CA VAL A 755 -17.07 9.12 -22.43
C VAL A 755 -15.98 8.68 -23.41
N LEU A 756 -15.89 7.39 -23.73
CA LEU A 756 -14.95 6.87 -24.70
C LEU A 756 -15.20 7.43 -26.09
N ASN A 757 -16.46 7.46 -26.52
CA ASN A 757 -16.86 8.03 -27.83
C ASN A 757 -16.54 9.52 -27.90
N ALA A 758 -16.80 10.28 -26.86
CA ALA A 758 -16.46 11.70 -26.77
C ALA A 758 -14.93 11.93 -26.81
N SER A 759 -14.15 11.09 -26.10
CA SER A 759 -12.69 11.14 -26.10
C SER A 759 -12.10 10.75 -27.46
N ASN A 760 -12.63 9.72 -28.09
CA ASN A 760 -12.23 9.29 -29.44
C ASN A 760 -12.58 10.33 -30.52
N LYS A 761 -13.76 10.99 -30.41
CA LYS A 761 -14.13 12.11 -31.29
C LYS A 761 -13.13 13.28 -31.12
N TYR A 762 -12.72 13.56 -29.87
CA TYR A 762 -11.72 14.58 -29.58
C TYR A 762 -10.36 14.20 -30.20
N ARG A 763 -9.90 12.94 -30.02
CA ARG A 763 -8.69 12.42 -30.65
C ARG A 763 -8.69 12.57 -32.17
N LYS A 764 -9.78 12.15 -32.81
CA LYS A 764 -9.94 12.27 -34.27
C LYS A 764 -9.88 13.72 -34.73
N GLY A 765 -10.43 14.66 -33.98
CA GLY A 765 -10.38 16.08 -34.27
C GLY A 765 -8.97 16.70 -34.14
N GLN A 766 -8.05 16.03 -33.44
CA GLN A 766 -6.65 16.46 -33.34
C GLN A 766 -5.72 15.79 -34.37
N ASP A 767 -6.20 14.76 -35.08
CA ASP A 767 -5.41 14.06 -36.11
C ASP A 767 -5.53 14.77 -37.47
N HIS A 768 -4.83 15.90 -37.57
CA HIS A 768 -4.82 16.72 -38.78
C HIS A 768 -4.22 15.98 -39.98
N ILE A 769 -3.29 15.03 -39.74
CA ILE A 769 -2.73 14.22 -40.81
C ILE A 769 -3.78 13.28 -41.42
N ALA A 770 -4.52 12.59 -40.55
CA ALA A 770 -5.59 11.70 -41.00
C ALA A 770 -6.70 12.48 -41.70
N ALA A 771 -7.05 13.67 -41.21
CA ALA A 771 -8.06 14.55 -41.85
C ALA A 771 -7.62 14.97 -43.25
N PHE A 772 -6.39 15.49 -43.39
CA PHE A 772 -5.83 15.84 -44.69
C PHE A 772 -5.81 14.67 -45.65
N VAL A 773 -5.29 13.52 -45.21
CA VAL A 773 -5.18 12.33 -46.07
C VAL A 773 -6.56 11.79 -46.46
N SER A 774 -7.55 11.91 -45.58
CA SER A 774 -8.94 11.49 -45.91
C SER A 774 -9.62 12.43 -46.88
N GLU A 775 -9.32 13.72 -46.83
CA GLU A 775 -9.95 14.74 -47.67
C GLU A 775 -9.26 14.88 -49.04
N LYS A 776 -7.89 14.87 -49.04
CA LYS A 776 -7.11 15.24 -50.21
C LYS A 776 -6.39 14.09 -50.90
N VAL A 777 -6.34 12.89 -50.33
CA VAL A 777 -5.57 11.77 -50.86
C VAL A 777 -6.45 10.58 -51.19
N MET A 778 -6.56 10.25 -52.50
CA MET A 778 -7.34 9.12 -52.98
C MET A 778 -6.45 7.96 -53.43
N LYS A 779 -6.84 6.73 -53.09
CA LYS A 779 -6.23 5.51 -53.61
C LYS A 779 -6.88 5.15 -54.96
N THR A 780 -6.10 5.27 -56.02
CA THR A 780 -6.56 4.97 -57.39
C THR A 780 -6.25 3.53 -57.81
N GLY A 781 -5.22 2.91 -57.22
CA GLY A 781 -4.74 1.59 -57.66
C GLY A 781 -4.00 1.61 -59.01
N ILE A 782 -3.96 2.74 -59.70
CA ILE A 782 -3.35 2.88 -61.00
C ILE A 782 -1.85 3.17 -60.79
N ASN A 783 -0.93 2.34 -61.27
CA ASN A 783 0.51 2.43 -60.98
C ASN A 783 1.18 3.70 -61.56
N LYS A 784 0.50 4.40 -62.51
CA LYS A 784 0.99 5.68 -63.05
C LYS A 784 0.73 6.85 -62.11
N ASP A 785 -0.31 6.78 -61.29
CA ASP A 785 -0.65 7.78 -60.30
C ASP A 785 0.36 7.70 -59.18
N ARG A 786 0.99 8.81 -58.86
CA ARG A 786 2.03 8.85 -57.82
C ARG A 786 2.08 10.20 -57.13
N VAL A 787 2.30 10.18 -55.83
CA VAL A 787 2.48 11.37 -54.99
C VAL A 787 3.90 11.42 -54.46
N LYS A 788 4.61 12.51 -54.75
CA LYS A 788 5.97 12.73 -54.24
C LYS A 788 5.95 13.31 -52.84
N LYS A 789 6.99 13.03 -52.03
CA LYS A 789 7.13 13.57 -50.68
C LYS A 789 7.05 15.10 -50.61
N THR A 790 7.71 15.78 -51.58
CA THR A 790 7.75 17.26 -51.63
C THR A 790 6.38 17.85 -51.94
N GLU A 791 5.65 17.27 -52.88
CA GLU A 791 4.31 17.66 -53.27
C GLU A 791 3.31 17.47 -52.12
N LEU A 792 3.30 16.29 -51.54
CA LEU A 792 2.45 15.95 -50.40
C LEU A 792 2.66 16.91 -49.22
N LEU A 793 3.92 17.23 -48.87
CA LEU A 793 4.25 18.15 -47.82
C LEU A 793 3.81 19.59 -48.09
N LEU A 794 3.94 20.02 -49.34
CA LEU A 794 3.54 21.37 -49.75
C LEU A 794 2.03 21.54 -49.63
N ASP A 795 1.26 20.57 -50.18
CA ASP A 795 -0.18 20.58 -50.11
C ASP A 795 -0.71 20.41 -48.68
N PHE A 796 -0.06 19.57 -47.87
CA PHE A 796 -0.39 19.47 -46.48
C PHE A 796 -0.21 20.79 -45.73
N LYS A 797 0.92 21.50 -45.95
CA LYS A 797 1.15 22.79 -45.33
C LYS A 797 0.14 23.85 -45.75
N LYS A 798 -0.21 23.89 -47.05
CA LYS A 798 -1.23 24.80 -47.57
C LYS A 798 -2.61 24.51 -46.95
N TRP A 799 -3.02 23.27 -46.98
CA TRP A 799 -4.28 22.82 -46.39
C TRP A 799 -4.32 23.10 -44.88
N PHE A 800 -3.22 22.84 -44.18
CA PHE A 800 -3.14 23.09 -42.73
C PHE A 800 -3.21 24.58 -42.39
N GLU A 801 -2.55 25.43 -43.18
CA GLU A 801 -2.63 26.90 -43.02
C GLU A 801 -4.02 27.43 -43.30
N GLU A 802 -4.70 26.93 -44.34
CA GLU A 802 -6.09 27.27 -44.65
C GLU A 802 -7.10 26.82 -43.59
N THR A 803 -6.89 25.65 -42.98
CA THR A 803 -7.83 25.08 -42.02
C THR A 803 -7.54 25.49 -40.57
N GLN A 804 -6.31 25.64 -40.20
CA GLN A 804 -5.85 25.89 -38.82
C GLN A 804 -5.20 27.28 -38.61
N GLY A 805 -5.03 28.07 -39.66
CA GLY A 805 -4.39 29.38 -39.62
C GLY A 805 -2.87 29.25 -39.41
N SER A 806 -2.25 30.30 -38.84
CA SER A 806 -0.79 30.39 -38.68
C SER A 806 -0.22 29.46 -37.58
N ARG A 807 -0.88 28.37 -37.24
CA ARG A 807 -0.40 27.38 -36.26
C ARG A 807 0.76 26.57 -36.84
N LYS A 808 1.65 26.10 -35.96
CA LYS A 808 2.72 25.18 -36.37
C LYS A 808 2.13 23.78 -36.57
N GLY A 809 2.14 23.32 -37.81
CA GLY A 809 1.61 21.98 -38.17
C GLY A 809 2.56 20.84 -37.78
N PRO A 810 2.04 19.58 -37.87
CA PRO A 810 2.82 18.36 -37.68
C PRO A 810 4.08 18.33 -38.58
N LYS A 811 5.09 17.58 -38.14
CA LYS A 811 6.34 17.44 -38.91
C LYS A 811 6.10 16.61 -40.16
N GLY A 812 6.83 16.92 -41.23
CA GLY A 812 6.74 16.17 -42.50
C GLY A 812 7.06 14.68 -42.37
N GLU A 813 7.91 14.31 -41.42
CA GLU A 813 8.21 12.90 -41.10
C GLU A 813 6.98 12.14 -40.61
N GLU A 814 6.16 12.72 -39.75
CA GLU A 814 4.92 12.13 -39.25
C GLU A 814 3.90 11.90 -40.37
N LEU A 815 3.80 12.86 -41.31
CA LEU A 815 2.96 12.70 -42.48
C LEU A 815 3.47 11.55 -43.38
N TYR A 816 4.77 11.43 -43.56
CA TYR A 816 5.36 10.36 -44.37
C TYR A 816 5.16 8.98 -43.72
N ASP A 817 5.30 8.89 -42.41
CA ASP A 817 5.07 7.66 -41.68
C ASP A 817 3.61 7.22 -41.72
N TYR A 818 2.68 8.18 -41.64
CA TYR A 818 1.24 7.89 -41.79
C TYR A 818 0.95 7.36 -43.21
N MET A 819 1.49 8.03 -44.25
CA MET A 819 1.33 7.58 -45.63
C MET A 819 1.94 6.20 -45.89
N ASN A 820 3.11 5.91 -45.29
CA ASN A 820 3.77 4.61 -45.39
C ASN A 820 2.92 3.50 -44.76
N LYS A 821 2.29 3.76 -43.61
CA LYS A 821 1.39 2.81 -42.94
C LYS A 821 0.12 2.55 -43.75
N LYS A 822 -0.45 3.63 -44.34
CA LYS A 822 -1.75 3.53 -45.03
C LYS A 822 -1.67 3.02 -46.48
N PHE A 823 -0.63 3.42 -47.21
CA PHE A 823 -0.47 3.15 -48.63
C PHE A 823 0.76 2.33 -49.01
N GLY A 824 1.58 1.90 -48.02
CA GLY A 824 2.83 1.18 -48.21
C GLY A 824 4.04 2.07 -48.32
N GLN A 825 5.25 1.46 -48.22
CA GLN A 825 6.51 2.20 -48.21
C GLN A 825 6.74 3.08 -49.45
N CYS A 826 7.14 4.33 -49.22
CA CYS A 826 7.46 5.28 -50.27
C CYS A 826 8.65 4.80 -51.10
N LYS A 827 8.47 4.67 -52.41
CA LYS A 827 9.58 4.37 -53.35
C LYS A 827 10.33 5.66 -53.69
N THR A 828 11.46 5.55 -54.41
CA THR A 828 12.27 6.71 -54.86
C THR A 828 11.44 7.72 -55.67
N THR A 829 10.38 7.26 -56.34
CA THR A 829 9.49 8.07 -57.17
C THR A 829 8.23 8.55 -56.45
N GLY A 830 8.03 8.18 -55.20
CA GLY A 830 6.81 8.51 -54.41
C GLY A 830 5.95 7.31 -54.05
N TRP A 831 4.77 7.56 -53.47
CA TRP A 831 3.72 6.55 -53.29
C TRP A 831 2.99 6.32 -54.61
N HIS A 832 2.88 5.08 -55.09
CA HIS A 832 2.22 4.68 -56.33
C HIS A 832 0.78 4.23 -56.04
N GLY A 833 -0.13 4.40 -57.01
CA GLY A 833 -1.54 4.09 -56.90
C GLY A 833 -2.30 5.06 -55.98
N VAL A 834 -1.75 6.27 -55.81
CA VAL A 834 -2.31 7.32 -54.98
C VAL A 834 -2.27 8.66 -55.72
N LYS A 835 -3.31 9.46 -55.56
CA LYS A 835 -3.45 10.79 -56.22
C LYS A 835 -3.91 11.82 -55.17
N ILE A 836 -3.42 13.07 -55.26
CA ILE A 836 -3.99 14.20 -54.54
C ILE A 836 -5.18 14.76 -55.33
N ILE A 837 -6.29 15.05 -54.65
CA ILE A 837 -7.51 15.59 -55.25
C ILE A 837 -7.43 17.13 -55.22
N TYR A 838 -7.53 17.78 -56.38
CA TYR A 838 -7.64 19.22 -56.51
C TYR A 838 -9.08 19.59 -56.94
N PRO A 839 -9.68 20.69 -56.45
CA PRO A 839 -11.09 21.08 -56.76
C PRO A 839 -11.42 21.32 -58.23
N GLU A 840 -10.42 21.54 -59.08
CA GLU A 840 -10.57 21.84 -60.50
C GLU A 840 -10.70 20.58 -61.39
N GLU A 841 -10.54 19.37 -60.86
CA GLU A 841 -10.61 18.12 -61.64
C GLU A 841 -12.03 17.44 -61.61
N GLU A 842 -13.01 17.96 -60.85
CA GLU A 842 -14.38 17.43 -60.85
C GLU A 842 -15.21 17.88 -62.06
N ASP A 843 -14.83 18.97 -62.76
CA ASP A 843 -15.60 19.53 -63.88
C ASP A 843 -15.21 18.97 -65.28
N ASP A 844 -14.04 18.37 -65.45
CA ASP A 844 -13.58 17.88 -66.73
C ASP A 844 -14.07 16.45 -67.11
N ASP A 845 -14.46 15.62 -66.16
CA ASP A 845 -14.94 14.26 -66.41
C ASP A 845 -16.45 14.20 -66.81
N VAL A 846 -17.23 15.28 -66.59
CA VAL A 846 -18.66 15.32 -66.93
C VAL A 846 -18.92 15.75 -68.40
N MET A 847 -17.96 16.39 -69.07
CA MET A 847 -18.11 16.84 -70.48
C MET A 847 -17.52 15.86 -71.50
N ALA A 848 -16.95 14.70 -71.05
CA ALA A 848 -16.47 13.69 -72.01
C ALA A 848 -17.49 12.56 -72.33
N GLU A 849 -18.68 12.61 -71.71
CA GLU A 849 -19.82 11.66 -71.96
C GLU A 849 -21.06 12.36 -72.51
N LEU A 850 -20.96 13.57 -73.08
CA LEU A 850 -21.98 14.19 -73.91
C LEU A 850 -21.38 14.46 -75.33
#